data_2cd798b32095c18d496ff509e2ae84b6
#
_entry.id   2cd798b32095c18d496ff509e2ae84b6
#
_cell.length_a   1.000
_cell.length_b   1.000
_cell.length_c   1.000
_cell.angle_alpha   90.00
_cell.angle_beta   90.00
_cell.angle_gamma   90.00
#
_symmetry.space_group_name_H-M   'P 1'
#
loop_
_entity.id
_entity.type
_entity.pdbx_description
1 polymer ?
#
loop_
_entity_poly.entity_id
_entity_poly.type
_entity_poly.pdbx_seq_one_letter_code
_entity_poly.pdbx_strand_id
1 'polypeptide(L)'
;MVKKDETPNEILIVSLTPYFLERGVLWYAENLAKIKKAAQGQVWWKDNTLFLEKDLQINLFALLRRLDEMGYQKTQTLGAPGELAHRGGVVDIFPVNEEHAWRLEFAGNKIATIEPLAVKILRSEKKIKKELSSRRLDNLLATSKSGDYLVHLDHGIGRFIGFAKEPGGELSLSAPSEESNEKFFVLEYAKADRLYVPLTLEEKLSRYVGFETPIVHRLGGSLWLKTKKQAKEDALALAKELLGLYGQRANARGFQYPTETQWQKELAADFPYIETDDQARAIDDVTRDMESPKPMDRLICGDVGFGKTEVALRAAFKAAESGKQVALLCPTTILANQHWHNFSSRLAKFPIKIALLTRLQSKNQQQKIIKEVNDGKIEILIGTHRLLSKDIQFKKLGLAIIDEEQRFGVKQKEIFNGLRCSRLLPEQSETESRAKNEEPFDASLPSTTLGINCSGLAQGINHAVDILSLSATPIPRTLHLTLAGLRDVSLINTPPPGRLPIKTFVQANNKKIIKEAIAKELARGGQVYYLHNRVQTIGLATREIKKLAPSADIAFIHGRMPEKELIKIMDDFETKKIHVLVATTIIENGLDFPNVNTLIVANAVRLGLAQAYQLRGRIGRSDQQAYAYFLYNAKHLTDDSAERLKALQENEALGSGYQISLRDLEIRGAGNVLGKEQSGPVNSVGLNLYMQMLSESIEEIKNDNLAEE
;
A
#
# COMPACT_ATOMS: atom_id res chain seq x y z
N MET A 1 -11.48 41.31 20.57
CA MET A 1 -10.43 42.33 20.80
C MET A 1 -9.30 41.66 21.54
N VAL A 2 -8.33 41.09 20.85
CA VAL A 2 -7.10 40.54 21.41
C VAL A 2 -6.10 41.71 21.42
N LYS A 3 -5.46 41.93 22.53
CA LYS A 3 -4.46 42.98 22.74
C LYS A 3 -3.30 42.82 21.75
N LYS A 4 -3.07 43.86 21.02
CA LYS A 4 -2.03 44.05 20.02
C LYS A 4 -0.69 44.34 20.68
N ASP A 5 0.04 43.49 21.30
CA ASP A 5 1.44 43.78 21.71
C ASP A 5 2.10 42.67 22.56
N GLU A 6 1.71 41.42 22.45
CA GLU A 6 2.53 40.33 23.02
C GLU A 6 2.92 39.36 21.90
N THR A 7 4.21 39.33 21.54
CA THR A 7 4.75 38.25 20.68
C THR A 7 4.48 36.93 21.38
N PRO A 8 3.76 35.99 20.72
CA PRO A 8 3.45 34.72 21.37
C PRO A 8 4.73 33.94 21.63
N ASN A 9 4.85 33.45 22.84
CA ASN A 9 6.00 32.64 23.25
C ASN A 9 6.03 31.26 22.52
N GLU A 10 4.93 30.86 21.92
CA GLU A 10 4.76 29.56 21.27
C GLU A 10 3.87 29.70 20.05
N ILE A 11 4.24 29.06 18.94
CA ILE A 11 3.40 28.95 17.73
C ILE A 11 3.10 27.48 17.44
N LEU A 12 1.86 27.21 16.99
CA LEU A 12 1.43 25.92 16.47
C LEU A 12 1.53 25.91 14.95
N ILE A 13 2.19 24.92 14.41
CA ILE A 13 2.23 24.65 12.98
C ILE A 13 1.56 23.29 12.73
N VAL A 14 0.63 23.21 11.80
CA VAL A 14 -0.06 21.98 11.43
C VAL A 14 0.27 21.57 9.99
N SER A 15 0.17 20.28 9.69
CA SER A 15 0.47 19.74 8.35
C SER A 15 -0.58 20.14 7.33
N LEU A 16 -0.21 20.10 6.04
CA LEU A 16 -1.11 20.36 4.91
C LEU A 16 -1.98 19.13 4.59
N THR A 17 -2.59 18.54 5.61
CA THR A 17 -3.55 17.46 5.42
C THR A 17 -4.97 18.00 5.23
N PRO A 18 -5.87 17.28 4.53
CA PRO A 18 -7.27 17.70 4.38
C PRO A 18 -7.95 18.02 5.71
N TYR A 19 -7.64 17.22 6.73
CA TYR A 19 -8.17 17.40 8.08
C TYR A 19 -7.92 18.82 8.64
N PHE A 20 -6.71 19.36 8.47
CA PHE A 20 -6.37 20.69 8.96
C PHE A 20 -6.79 21.80 7.98
N LEU A 21 -6.70 21.57 6.68
CA LEU A 21 -7.02 22.56 5.66
C LEU A 21 -8.51 22.93 5.59
N GLU A 22 -9.40 22.03 6.04
CA GLU A 22 -10.85 22.28 6.11
C GLU A 22 -11.27 23.11 7.32
N ARG A 23 -10.36 23.42 8.25
CA ARG A 23 -10.66 24.13 9.50
C ARG A 23 -10.23 25.58 9.42
N GLY A 24 -11.07 26.46 9.93
CA GLY A 24 -10.75 27.88 10.02
C GLY A 24 -9.82 28.22 11.20
N VAL A 25 -9.10 29.35 11.12
CA VAL A 25 -8.13 29.80 12.14
C VAL A 25 -8.74 29.85 13.55
N LEU A 26 -10.00 30.26 13.68
CA LEU A 26 -10.71 30.31 14.98
C LEU A 26 -10.81 28.92 15.64
N TRP A 27 -11.01 27.87 14.85
CA TRP A 27 -11.09 26.51 15.39
C TRP A 27 -9.80 26.09 16.09
N TYR A 28 -8.63 26.46 15.55
CA TYR A 28 -7.35 26.14 16.18
C TYR A 28 -7.17 26.86 17.50
N ALA A 29 -7.55 28.12 17.58
CA ALA A 29 -7.51 28.90 18.81
C ALA A 29 -8.41 28.30 19.92
N GLU A 30 -9.61 27.86 19.56
CA GLU A 30 -10.58 27.24 20.48
C GLU A 30 -10.15 25.86 20.96
N ASN A 31 -9.42 25.09 20.14
CA ASN A 31 -9.03 23.71 20.43
C ASN A 31 -7.54 23.53 20.75
N LEU A 32 -6.76 24.60 20.91
CA LEU A 32 -5.30 24.56 21.12
C LEU A 32 -4.90 23.64 22.28
N ALA A 33 -5.60 23.72 23.41
CA ALA A 33 -5.31 22.87 24.58
C ALA A 33 -5.56 21.38 24.31
N LYS A 34 -6.61 21.06 23.54
CA LYS A 34 -6.93 19.67 23.13
C LYS A 34 -5.89 19.15 22.13
N ILE A 35 -5.50 19.97 21.16
CA ILE A 35 -4.47 19.65 20.17
C ILE A 35 -3.14 19.37 20.89
N LYS A 36 -2.76 20.19 21.86
CA LYS A 36 -1.52 20.02 22.65
C LYS A 36 -1.53 18.71 23.44
N LYS A 37 -2.66 18.38 24.07
CA LYS A 37 -2.85 17.10 24.77
C LYS A 37 -2.80 15.90 23.81
N ALA A 38 -3.46 16.00 22.67
CA ALA A 38 -3.46 14.96 21.63
C ALA A 38 -2.05 14.73 21.04
N ALA A 39 -1.29 15.79 20.79
CA ALA A 39 0.08 15.72 20.29
C ALA A 39 1.05 15.02 21.27
N GLN A 40 0.75 15.03 22.59
CA GLN A 40 1.53 14.32 23.59
C GLN A 40 1.22 12.83 23.66
N GLY A 41 -0.02 12.42 23.33
CA GLY A 41 -0.50 11.05 23.52
C GLY A 41 -0.72 10.25 22.25
N GLN A 42 -0.87 10.89 21.11
CA GLN A 42 -1.26 10.24 19.85
C GLN A 42 -0.23 10.50 18.75
N VAL A 43 0.26 9.42 18.13
CA VAL A 43 1.31 9.48 17.10
C VAL A 43 0.88 10.33 15.90
N TRP A 44 -0.36 10.19 15.43
CA TRP A 44 -0.85 10.98 14.30
C TRP A 44 -0.80 12.48 14.57
N TRP A 45 -1.25 12.93 15.75
CA TRP A 45 -1.20 14.34 16.13
C TRP A 45 0.24 14.81 16.28
N LYS A 46 1.11 14.00 16.89
CA LYS A 46 2.53 14.28 17.02
C LYS A 46 3.18 14.46 15.64
N ASP A 47 2.79 13.64 14.65
CA ASP A 47 3.35 13.69 13.31
C ASP A 47 2.81 14.83 12.45
N ASN A 48 1.63 15.32 12.74
CA ASN A 48 0.94 16.34 11.96
C ASN A 48 0.84 17.70 12.67
N THR A 49 1.43 17.86 13.84
CA THR A 49 1.50 19.13 14.57
C THR A 49 2.92 19.38 15.07
N LEU A 50 3.30 20.64 15.10
CA LEU A 50 4.61 21.09 15.58
C LEU A 50 4.41 22.34 16.43
N PHE A 51 4.87 22.28 17.68
CA PHE A 51 4.88 23.40 18.60
C PHE A 51 6.29 23.97 18.64
N LEU A 52 6.43 25.23 18.27
CA LEU A 52 7.70 25.94 18.31
C LEU A 52 7.61 27.07 19.33
N GLU A 53 8.59 27.10 20.22
CA GLU A 53 8.71 28.12 21.24
C GLU A 53 10.10 28.75 21.21
N LYS A 54 10.20 29.96 21.72
CA LYS A 54 11.50 30.62 21.91
C LYS A 54 12.36 29.77 22.84
N ASP A 55 13.64 29.68 22.52
CA ASP A 55 14.64 28.90 23.25
C ASP A 55 14.57 27.37 23.04
N LEU A 56 13.66 26.88 22.20
CA LEU A 56 13.59 25.48 21.84
C LEU A 56 14.88 25.01 21.17
N GLN A 57 15.43 23.91 21.66
CA GLN A 57 16.59 23.24 21.08
C GLN A 57 16.12 22.32 19.93
N ILE A 58 16.31 22.79 18.72
CA ILE A 58 16.01 22.04 17.51
C ILE A 58 17.02 22.35 16.42
N ASN A 59 17.53 21.32 15.75
CA ASN A 59 18.42 21.51 14.62
C ASN A 59 17.66 22.10 13.44
N LEU A 60 18.23 23.13 12.80
CA LEU A 60 17.62 23.81 11.65
C LEU A 60 17.24 22.85 10.52
N PHE A 61 18.13 21.93 10.16
CA PHE A 61 17.84 20.95 9.10
C PHE A 61 16.77 19.94 9.50
N ALA A 62 16.72 19.57 10.78
CA ALA A 62 15.65 18.73 11.32
C ALA A 62 14.29 19.43 11.26
N LEU A 63 14.25 20.74 11.56
CA LEU A 63 13.04 21.55 11.40
C LEU A 63 12.60 21.63 9.94
N LEU A 64 13.51 21.95 9.01
CA LEU A 64 13.19 22.06 7.59
C LEU A 64 12.69 20.75 7.02
N ARG A 65 13.32 19.64 7.41
CA ARG A 65 12.87 18.30 7.02
C ARG A 65 11.48 18.00 7.58
N ARG A 66 11.22 18.35 8.84
CA ARG A 66 9.92 18.13 9.46
C ARG A 66 8.80 18.93 8.77
N LEU A 67 9.08 20.17 8.37
CA LEU A 67 8.14 21.01 7.63
C LEU A 67 7.87 20.46 6.22
N ASP A 68 8.88 19.92 5.57
CA ASP A 68 8.73 19.23 4.28
C ASP A 68 7.85 17.98 4.41
N GLU A 69 8.07 17.16 5.44
CA GLU A 69 7.22 15.99 5.79
C GLU A 69 5.77 16.39 6.09
N MET A 70 5.56 17.57 6.67
CA MET A 70 4.24 18.16 6.92
C MET A 70 3.60 18.79 5.67
N GLY A 71 4.29 18.76 4.52
CA GLY A 71 3.80 19.20 3.21
C GLY A 71 4.07 20.65 2.86
N TYR A 72 4.89 21.38 3.63
CA TYR A 72 5.26 22.76 3.34
C TYR A 72 6.18 22.88 2.14
N GLN A 73 5.87 23.81 1.23
CA GLN A 73 6.63 24.01 0.01
C GLN A 73 7.74 25.03 0.21
N LYS A 74 8.96 24.68 -0.18
CA LYS A 74 10.10 25.59 -0.13
C LYS A 74 10.05 26.59 -1.28
N THR A 75 10.02 27.88 -0.95
CA THR A 75 9.99 28.99 -1.90
C THR A 75 11.16 29.98 -1.66
N GLN A 76 11.40 30.89 -2.58
CA GLN A 76 12.40 31.96 -2.36
C GLN A 76 11.85 33.11 -1.50
N THR A 77 10.54 33.37 -1.62
CA THR A 77 9.80 34.37 -0.85
C THR A 77 8.41 33.86 -0.57
N LEU A 78 7.90 34.10 0.64
CA LEU A 78 6.56 33.68 1.04
C LEU A 78 5.49 34.46 0.26
N GLY A 79 4.51 33.74 -0.28
CA GLY A 79 3.36 34.31 -0.99
C GLY A 79 2.02 33.78 -0.48
N ALA A 80 1.98 32.57 0.12
CA ALA A 80 0.76 31.90 0.55
C ALA A 80 0.98 31.01 1.79
N PRO A 81 -0.10 30.71 2.58
CA PRO A 81 -0.06 29.71 3.62
C PRO A 81 0.38 28.32 3.07
N GLY A 82 1.20 27.60 3.84
CA GLY A 82 1.81 26.34 3.40
C GLY A 82 3.17 26.49 2.72
N GLU A 83 3.73 27.69 2.67
CA GLU A 83 5.05 27.96 2.13
C GLU A 83 6.07 28.21 3.25
N LEU A 84 7.32 27.87 2.96
CA LEU A 84 8.48 28.20 3.77
C LEU A 84 9.63 28.76 2.92
N ALA A 85 10.37 29.71 3.45
CA ALA A 85 11.60 30.23 2.86
C ALA A 85 12.73 30.13 3.86
N HIS A 86 13.93 29.75 3.41
CA HIS A 86 15.10 29.58 4.28
C HIS A 86 16.30 30.32 3.70
N ARG A 87 16.96 31.14 4.55
CA ARG A 87 18.17 31.90 4.19
C ARG A 87 19.13 31.92 5.39
N GLY A 88 20.20 31.13 5.30
CA GLY A 88 21.16 31.04 6.40
C GLY A 88 20.53 30.49 7.68
N GLY A 89 20.60 31.20 8.77
CA GLY A 89 19.99 30.84 10.06
C GLY A 89 18.55 31.35 10.25
N VAL A 90 17.87 31.79 9.19
CA VAL A 90 16.52 32.36 9.24
C VAL A 90 15.56 31.49 8.45
N VAL A 91 14.44 31.11 9.07
CA VAL A 91 13.33 30.40 8.42
C VAL A 91 12.08 31.27 8.52
N ASP A 92 11.59 31.66 7.37
CA ASP A 92 10.29 32.30 7.22
C ASP A 92 9.26 31.20 6.89
N ILE A 93 8.17 31.12 7.63
CA ILE A 93 7.12 30.12 7.45
C ILE A 93 5.74 30.77 7.50
N PHE A 94 4.84 30.32 6.65
CA PHE A 94 3.45 30.71 6.67
C PHE A 94 2.56 29.48 7.01
N PRO A 95 2.24 29.25 8.31
CA PRO A 95 1.40 28.14 8.71
C PRO A 95 -0.02 28.27 8.14
N VAL A 96 -0.65 27.15 7.82
CA VAL A 96 -2.02 27.10 7.27
C VAL A 96 -3.10 27.37 8.35
N ASN A 97 -2.72 27.30 9.60
CA ASN A 97 -3.58 27.56 10.76
C ASN A 97 -3.40 28.98 11.35
N GLU A 98 -2.65 29.84 10.71
CA GLU A 98 -2.34 31.19 11.18
C GLU A 98 -2.73 32.25 10.12
N GLU A 99 -3.07 33.45 10.59
CA GLU A 99 -3.35 34.59 9.71
C GLU A 99 -2.08 35.31 9.23
N HIS A 100 -0.95 35.03 9.87
CA HIS A 100 0.33 35.70 9.67
C HIS A 100 1.43 34.70 9.40
N ALA A 101 2.39 35.11 8.59
CA ALA A 101 3.65 34.39 8.48
C ALA A 101 4.54 34.69 9.68
N TRP A 102 5.45 33.77 10.01
CA TRP A 102 6.36 33.86 11.13
C TRP A 102 7.80 33.78 10.66
N ARG A 103 8.67 34.56 11.25
CA ARG A 103 10.13 34.49 11.10
C ARG A 103 10.74 33.83 12.33
N LEU A 104 11.51 32.79 12.09
CA LEU A 104 12.28 32.07 13.09
C LEU A 104 13.77 32.35 12.86
N GLU A 105 14.45 32.90 13.81
CA GLU A 105 15.92 33.09 13.74
C GLU A 105 16.62 32.08 14.63
N PHE A 106 17.64 31.46 14.11
CA PHE A 106 18.41 30.42 14.76
C PHE A 106 19.77 30.94 15.24
N ALA A 107 20.11 30.68 16.51
CA ALA A 107 21.44 30.80 17.06
C ALA A 107 22.01 29.39 17.30
N GLY A 108 22.74 28.85 16.30
CA GLY A 108 23.17 27.46 16.31
C GLY A 108 21.97 26.48 16.15
N ASN A 109 21.76 25.62 17.14
CA ASN A 109 20.65 24.66 17.18
C ASN A 109 19.48 25.12 18.06
N LYS A 110 19.33 26.42 18.29
CA LYS A 110 18.34 27.01 19.19
C LYS A 110 17.55 28.09 18.48
N ILE A 111 16.23 28.14 18.64
CA ILE A 111 15.37 29.22 18.13
C ILE A 111 15.62 30.47 19.04
N ALA A 112 16.24 31.49 18.49
CA ALA A 112 16.55 32.71 19.21
C ALA A 112 15.37 33.68 19.26
N THR A 113 14.68 33.88 18.12
CA THR A 113 13.51 34.74 18.03
C THR A 113 12.39 34.11 17.23
N ILE A 114 11.15 34.46 17.56
CA ILE A 114 9.93 34.12 16.78
C ILE A 114 9.18 35.45 16.63
N GLU A 115 9.12 35.94 15.38
CA GLU A 115 8.52 37.25 15.11
C GLU A 115 7.48 37.16 14.00
N PRO A 116 6.35 37.89 14.10
CA PRO A 116 5.39 37.93 13.01
C PRO A 116 5.98 38.66 11.80
N LEU A 117 5.86 38.04 10.65
CA LEU A 117 6.33 38.61 9.38
C LEU A 117 5.14 39.28 8.67
N ALA A 118 5.24 40.59 8.38
CA ALA A 118 4.24 41.30 7.60
C ALA A 118 4.36 40.90 6.12
N VAL A 119 3.70 39.82 5.74
CA VAL A 119 3.56 39.43 4.33
C VAL A 119 2.30 40.14 3.82
N LYS A 120 2.41 40.94 2.75
CA LYS A 120 1.24 41.43 2.03
C LYS A 120 0.58 40.22 1.37
N ILE A 121 -0.47 39.73 2.01
CA ILE A 121 -1.28 38.63 1.47
C ILE A 121 -1.94 39.10 0.18
N LEU A 122 -1.37 38.72 -0.92
CA LEU A 122 -2.05 38.80 -2.20
C LEU A 122 -3.00 37.59 -2.30
N ARG A 123 -4.14 37.67 -1.56
CA ARG A 123 -5.30 36.75 -1.65
C ARG A 123 -4.97 35.26 -1.33
N SER A 124 -5.30 34.93 -0.17
CA SER A 124 -5.70 34.17 0.62
C SER A 124 -6.29 32.75 0.69
N GLU A 125 -7.05 32.42 1.64
CA GLU A 125 -7.78 31.15 1.87
C GLU A 125 -8.50 30.57 0.64
N LYS A 126 -8.94 31.43 -0.28
CA LYS A 126 -9.50 31.03 -1.57
C LYS A 126 -8.48 30.32 -2.49
N LYS A 127 -7.15 30.52 -2.33
CA LYS A 127 -6.17 30.00 -3.28
C LYS A 127 -5.74 28.57 -2.94
N ILE A 128 -5.60 28.21 -1.66
CA ILE A 128 -5.27 26.82 -1.26
C ILE A 128 -6.49 25.91 -1.43
N LYS A 129 -7.67 26.35 -1.01
CA LYS A 129 -8.92 25.68 -1.37
C LYS A 129 -9.08 25.59 -2.90
N LYS A 130 -8.68 26.63 -3.61
CA LYS A 130 -8.75 26.68 -5.07
C LYS A 130 -7.69 25.78 -5.74
N GLU A 131 -6.50 25.61 -5.20
CA GLU A 131 -5.50 24.69 -5.77
C GLU A 131 -5.80 23.22 -5.47
N LEU A 132 -6.32 22.90 -4.30
CA LEU A 132 -6.79 21.55 -3.99
C LEU A 132 -8.07 21.21 -4.75
N SER A 133 -9.01 22.14 -4.84
CA SER A 133 -10.20 21.99 -5.67
C SER A 133 -9.82 21.97 -7.15
N SER A 134 -8.88 22.79 -7.62
CA SER A 134 -8.45 22.74 -9.02
C SER A 134 -7.82 21.40 -9.37
N ARG A 135 -6.96 20.81 -8.53
CA ARG A 135 -6.39 19.47 -8.78
C ARG A 135 -7.44 18.37 -8.80
N ARG A 136 -8.45 18.45 -7.91
CA ARG A 136 -9.57 17.51 -7.89
C ARG A 136 -10.47 17.73 -9.11
N LEU A 137 -10.75 18.98 -9.44
CA LEU A 137 -11.48 19.39 -10.62
C LEU A 137 -10.74 18.96 -11.89
N ASP A 138 -9.44 19.26 -12.01
CA ASP A 138 -8.60 18.86 -13.15
C ASP A 138 -8.58 17.34 -13.33
N ASN A 139 -8.52 16.60 -12.23
CA ASN A 139 -8.58 15.14 -12.25
C ASN A 139 -9.95 14.64 -12.70
N LEU A 140 -11.04 15.23 -12.20
CA LEU A 140 -12.40 14.88 -12.60
C LEU A 140 -12.67 15.26 -14.07
N LEU A 141 -12.18 16.41 -14.51
CA LEU A 141 -12.28 16.88 -15.90
C LEU A 141 -11.48 16.02 -16.86
N ALA A 142 -10.25 15.65 -16.48
CA ALA A 142 -9.36 14.83 -17.32
C ALA A 142 -9.82 13.37 -17.43
N THR A 143 -10.51 12.84 -16.41
CA THR A 143 -10.87 11.42 -16.33
C THR A 143 -12.32 11.14 -16.71
N SER A 144 -13.23 12.12 -16.67
CA SER A 144 -14.65 11.90 -16.98
C SER A 144 -14.93 11.97 -18.48
N LYS A 145 -15.48 10.90 -19.02
CA LYS A 145 -15.94 10.82 -20.42
C LYS A 145 -17.47 10.80 -20.48
N SER A 146 -18.04 11.35 -21.55
CA SER A 146 -19.49 11.22 -21.79
C SER A 146 -19.90 9.75 -21.77
N GLY A 147 -20.88 9.43 -20.94
CA GLY A 147 -21.32 8.06 -20.70
C GLY A 147 -20.85 7.46 -19.36
N ASP A 148 -19.87 8.04 -18.70
CA ASP A 148 -19.41 7.62 -17.37
C ASP A 148 -20.49 7.90 -16.30
N TYR A 149 -20.44 7.11 -15.21
CA TYR A 149 -21.31 7.32 -14.08
C TYR A 149 -20.59 8.14 -13.00
N LEU A 150 -21.26 9.21 -12.54
CA LEU A 150 -20.79 10.01 -11.41
C LEU A 150 -21.79 9.89 -10.25
N VAL A 151 -21.26 9.92 -9.05
CA VAL A 151 -22.06 9.92 -7.80
C VAL A 151 -22.14 11.33 -7.27
N HIS A 152 -23.35 11.87 -7.15
CA HIS A 152 -23.61 13.10 -6.43
C HIS A 152 -24.03 12.78 -5.00
N LEU A 153 -23.38 13.39 -4.01
CA LEU A 153 -23.60 13.11 -2.59
C LEU A 153 -25.07 13.17 -2.15
N ASP A 154 -25.85 14.09 -2.73
CA ASP A 154 -27.23 14.34 -2.33
C ASP A 154 -28.25 13.71 -3.28
N HIS A 155 -27.89 13.49 -4.57
CA HIS A 155 -28.82 13.08 -5.61
C HIS A 155 -28.57 11.67 -6.16
N GLY A 156 -27.48 11.03 -5.75
CA GLY A 156 -27.15 9.67 -6.17
C GLY A 156 -26.44 9.57 -7.51
N ILE A 157 -26.54 8.42 -8.13
CA ILE A 157 -25.78 8.08 -9.33
C ILE A 157 -26.50 8.58 -10.56
N GLY A 158 -25.80 9.40 -11.35
CA GLY A 158 -26.23 9.88 -12.66
C GLY A 158 -25.17 9.57 -13.74
N ARG A 159 -25.58 9.61 -15.00
CA ARG A 159 -24.71 9.42 -16.15
C ARG A 159 -24.18 10.79 -16.61
N PHE A 160 -22.89 10.94 -16.67
CA PHE A 160 -22.27 12.17 -17.18
C PHE A 160 -22.48 12.28 -18.70
N ILE A 161 -23.04 13.39 -19.17
CA ILE A 161 -23.34 13.61 -20.59
C ILE A 161 -22.52 14.75 -21.21
N GLY A 162 -21.86 15.58 -20.40
CA GLY A 162 -21.01 16.67 -20.87
C GLY A 162 -21.04 17.89 -19.97
N PHE A 163 -20.56 18.99 -20.50
CA PHE A 163 -20.51 20.30 -19.82
C PHE A 163 -21.52 21.28 -20.45
N ALA A 164 -21.95 22.29 -19.71
CA ALA A 164 -22.81 23.35 -20.20
C ALA A 164 -22.42 24.71 -19.62
N LYS A 165 -22.69 25.78 -20.38
CA LYS A 165 -22.47 27.17 -19.94
C LYS A 165 -23.51 27.62 -18.92
N GLU A 166 -24.75 27.20 -19.12
CA GLU A 166 -25.91 27.51 -18.30
C GLU A 166 -26.88 26.32 -18.25
N PRO A 167 -27.73 26.23 -17.23
CA PRO A 167 -28.74 25.19 -17.15
C PRO A 167 -29.68 25.23 -18.37
N GLY A 168 -29.78 24.09 -19.09
CA GLY A 168 -30.58 24.00 -20.32
C GLY A 168 -29.85 24.39 -21.61
N GLY A 169 -28.61 24.86 -21.52
CA GLY A 169 -27.78 25.21 -22.67
C GLY A 169 -27.24 24.04 -23.47
N GLU A 170 -26.56 24.33 -24.59
CA GLU A 170 -25.90 23.33 -25.42
C GLU A 170 -24.84 22.57 -24.65
N LEU A 171 -24.74 21.27 -24.93
CA LEU A 171 -23.77 20.36 -24.31
C LEU A 171 -22.46 20.38 -25.08
N SER A 172 -21.36 20.59 -24.35
CA SER A 172 -20.01 20.40 -24.83
C SER A 172 -19.42 19.09 -24.30
N LEU A 173 -18.70 18.38 -25.11
CA LEU A 173 -17.97 17.17 -24.73
C LEU A 173 -16.50 17.49 -24.37
N SER A 174 -16.03 18.68 -24.69
CA SER A 174 -14.68 19.13 -24.38
C SER A 174 -14.60 19.58 -22.92
N ALA A 175 -13.53 19.20 -22.24
CA ALA A 175 -13.26 19.71 -20.90
C ALA A 175 -13.13 21.26 -20.95
N PRO A 176 -13.69 21.97 -19.94
CA PRO A 176 -13.57 23.42 -19.86
C PRO A 176 -12.09 23.83 -19.80
N SER A 177 -11.71 24.79 -20.63
CA SER A 177 -10.41 25.49 -20.53
C SER A 177 -10.57 26.80 -19.74
N GLU A 178 -9.49 27.44 -19.33
CA GLU A 178 -9.54 28.74 -18.63
C GLU A 178 -10.26 29.83 -19.45
N GLU A 179 -10.28 29.67 -20.77
CA GLU A 179 -10.98 30.56 -21.71
C GLU A 179 -12.42 30.12 -22.02
N SER A 180 -12.83 28.89 -21.59
CA SER A 180 -14.16 28.37 -21.85
C SER A 180 -15.17 28.92 -20.82
N ASN A 181 -16.34 29.32 -21.31
CA ASN A 181 -17.44 29.80 -20.46
C ASN A 181 -18.29 28.65 -19.86
N GLU A 182 -17.81 27.41 -19.88
CA GLU A 182 -18.51 26.25 -19.35
C GLU A 182 -18.43 26.26 -17.82
N LYS A 183 -19.59 26.14 -17.15
CA LYS A 183 -19.70 26.33 -15.69
C LYS A 183 -20.32 25.15 -14.95
N PHE A 184 -20.85 24.14 -15.67
CA PHE A 184 -21.62 23.06 -15.08
C PHE A 184 -21.21 21.69 -15.64
N PHE A 185 -21.08 20.70 -14.75
CA PHE A 185 -21.20 19.28 -15.12
C PHE A 185 -22.66 18.96 -15.36
N VAL A 186 -22.99 18.21 -16.40
CA VAL A 186 -24.36 17.81 -16.68
C VAL A 186 -24.49 16.29 -16.49
N LEU A 187 -25.32 15.91 -15.53
CA LEU A 187 -25.62 14.52 -15.22
C LEU A 187 -27.04 14.18 -15.65
N GLU A 188 -27.19 13.10 -16.37
CA GLU A 188 -28.48 12.54 -16.76
C GLU A 188 -28.91 11.48 -15.75
N TYR A 189 -30.11 11.61 -15.25
CA TYR A 189 -30.77 10.72 -14.32
C TYR A 189 -31.87 9.90 -15.01
N ALA A 190 -32.53 8.99 -14.27
CA ALA A 190 -33.63 8.21 -14.79
C ALA A 190 -34.75 9.12 -15.32
N LYS A 191 -35.41 8.71 -16.42
CA LYS A 191 -36.43 9.47 -17.16
C LYS A 191 -35.89 10.72 -17.84
N ALA A 192 -34.61 10.76 -18.19
CA ALA A 192 -33.94 11.89 -18.83
C ALA A 192 -33.95 13.20 -18.02
N ASP A 193 -34.14 13.10 -16.70
CA ASP A 193 -33.95 14.25 -15.79
C ASP A 193 -32.48 14.68 -15.83
N ARG A 194 -32.20 15.99 -15.82
CA ARG A 194 -30.82 16.51 -15.86
C ARG A 194 -30.51 17.31 -14.62
N LEU A 195 -29.33 17.05 -14.03
CA LEU A 195 -28.77 17.82 -12.94
C LEU A 195 -27.57 18.62 -13.46
N TYR A 196 -27.59 19.91 -13.25
CA TYR A 196 -26.50 20.83 -13.57
C TYR A 196 -25.73 21.11 -12.28
N VAL A 197 -24.53 20.58 -12.16
CA VAL A 197 -23.68 20.76 -10.98
C VAL A 197 -22.61 21.80 -11.32
N PRO A 198 -22.58 22.95 -10.63
CA PRO A 198 -21.56 23.95 -10.84
C PRO A 198 -20.15 23.36 -10.65
N LEU A 199 -19.19 23.78 -11.46
CA LEU A 199 -17.78 23.36 -11.31
C LEU A 199 -17.21 23.71 -9.94
N THR A 200 -17.78 24.71 -9.26
CA THR A 200 -17.41 25.11 -7.89
C THR A 200 -17.91 24.16 -6.81
N LEU A 201 -18.77 23.21 -7.15
CA LEU A 201 -19.31 22.17 -6.26
C LEU A 201 -18.82 20.76 -6.65
N GLU A 202 -17.64 20.66 -7.28
CA GLU A 202 -17.02 19.39 -7.64
C GLU A 202 -16.80 18.48 -6.43
N GLU A 203 -16.68 19.02 -5.23
CA GLU A 203 -16.56 18.26 -3.98
C GLU A 203 -17.76 17.34 -3.72
N LYS A 204 -18.95 17.68 -4.27
CA LYS A 204 -20.15 16.84 -4.22
C LYS A 204 -20.18 15.74 -5.25
N LEU A 205 -19.22 15.73 -6.19
CA LEU A 205 -19.12 14.74 -7.24
C LEU A 205 -17.94 13.79 -6.99
N SER A 206 -18.18 12.52 -7.26
CA SER A 206 -17.12 11.53 -7.34
C SER A 206 -17.41 10.56 -8.49
N ARG A 207 -16.35 10.01 -9.11
CA ARG A 207 -16.54 8.99 -10.12
C ARG A 207 -17.11 7.73 -9.47
N TYR A 208 -18.15 7.17 -10.10
CA TYR A 208 -18.68 5.89 -9.65
C TYR A 208 -17.66 4.77 -9.95
N VAL A 209 -17.27 4.06 -8.93
CA VAL A 209 -16.43 2.86 -9.01
C VAL A 209 -17.20 1.73 -8.34
N GLY A 210 -17.79 0.85 -9.13
CA GLY A 210 -18.61 -0.28 -8.66
C GLY A 210 -18.37 -1.53 -9.50
N PHE A 211 -19.04 -2.63 -9.14
CA PHE A 211 -18.84 -3.97 -9.75
C PHE A 211 -19.73 -4.21 -10.97
N GLU A 212 -20.83 -3.49 -11.03
CA GLU A 212 -21.87 -3.64 -12.02
C GLU A 212 -22.27 -2.26 -12.52
N THR A 213 -22.93 -2.20 -13.68
CA THR A 213 -23.56 -0.97 -14.14
C THR A 213 -24.53 -0.48 -13.08
N PRO A 214 -24.35 0.73 -12.53
CA PRO A 214 -25.18 1.20 -11.44
C PRO A 214 -26.61 1.44 -11.89
N ILE A 215 -27.52 1.36 -10.94
CA ILE A 215 -28.89 1.83 -11.15
C ILE A 215 -28.86 3.36 -11.11
N VAL A 216 -29.19 3.97 -12.25
CA VAL A 216 -29.33 5.42 -12.34
C VAL A 216 -30.54 5.85 -11.52
N HIS A 217 -30.33 6.75 -10.56
CA HIS A 217 -31.36 7.22 -9.67
C HIS A 217 -32.32 8.20 -10.35
N ARG A 218 -33.47 8.46 -9.73
CA ARG A 218 -34.37 9.52 -10.13
C ARG A 218 -34.12 10.76 -9.24
N LEU A 219 -34.06 11.93 -9.82
CA LEU A 219 -33.96 13.18 -9.06
C LEU A 219 -35.13 13.33 -8.11
N GLY A 220 -34.86 13.71 -6.85
CA GLY A 220 -35.90 13.89 -5.81
C GLY A 220 -36.53 12.59 -5.29
N GLY A 221 -36.01 11.39 -5.71
CA GLY A 221 -36.49 10.10 -5.24
C GLY A 221 -35.95 9.73 -3.85
N SER A 222 -36.77 9.07 -3.01
CA SER A 222 -36.35 8.59 -1.68
C SER A 222 -35.40 7.38 -1.73
N LEU A 223 -35.23 6.77 -2.91
CA LEU A 223 -34.42 5.55 -3.08
C LEU A 223 -32.96 5.81 -2.70
N TRP A 224 -32.39 6.93 -3.17
CA TRP A 224 -31.01 7.28 -2.84
C TRP A 224 -30.77 7.45 -1.35
N LEU A 225 -31.67 8.14 -0.66
CA LEU A 225 -31.56 8.33 0.79
C LEU A 225 -31.60 7.00 1.54
N LYS A 226 -32.46 6.07 1.11
CA LYS A 226 -32.54 4.72 1.69
C LYS A 226 -31.25 3.93 1.42
N THR A 227 -30.77 3.97 0.18
CA THR A 227 -29.52 3.30 -0.24
C THR A 227 -28.32 3.84 0.54
N LYS A 228 -28.22 5.18 0.67
CA LYS A 228 -27.16 5.85 1.43
C LYS A 228 -27.19 5.48 2.91
N LYS A 229 -28.40 5.43 3.50
CA LYS A 229 -28.59 5.03 4.90
C LYS A 229 -28.16 3.58 5.11
N GLN A 230 -28.60 2.65 4.26
CA GLN A 230 -28.22 1.25 4.34
C GLN A 230 -26.69 1.07 4.20
N ALA A 231 -26.07 1.74 3.25
CA ALA A 231 -24.61 1.69 3.08
C ALA A 231 -23.85 2.25 4.30
N LYS A 232 -24.39 3.27 4.97
CA LYS A 232 -23.82 3.79 6.23
C LYS A 232 -23.97 2.78 7.38
N GLU A 233 -25.10 2.10 7.50
CA GLU A 233 -25.35 1.06 8.50
C GLU A 233 -24.40 -0.13 8.28
N ASP A 234 -24.21 -0.57 7.03
CA ASP A 234 -23.28 -1.64 6.67
C ASP A 234 -21.82 -1.22 6.94
N ALA A 235 -21.45 0.02 6.64
CA ALA A 235 -20.12 0.57 6.95
C ALA A 235 -19.88 0.63 8.47
N LEU A 236 -20.88 1.02 9.26
CA LEU A 236 -20.81 1.05 10.72
C LEU A 236 -20.66 -0.36 11.31
N ALA A 237 -21.38 -1.36 10.78
CA ALA A 237 -21.25 -2.76 11.20
C ALA A 237 -19.84 -3.28 10.92
N LEU A 238 -19.31 -3.01 9.72
CA LEU A 238 -17.93 -3.35 9.35
C LEU A 238 -16.89 -2.62 10.23
N ALA A 239 -17.12 -1.34 10.52
CA ALA A 239 -16.25 -0.55 11.40
C ALA A 239 -16.18 -1.15 12.81
N LYS A 240 -17.32 -1.58 13.38
CA LYS A 240 -17.38 -2.26 14.68
C LYS A 240 -16.63 -3.59 14.66
N GLU A 241 -16.79 -4.40 13.63
CA GLU A 241 -16.06 -5.66 13.46
C GLU A 241 -14.55 -5.41 13.39
N LEU A 242 -14.12 -4.46 12.56
CA LEU A 242 -12.71 -4.13 12.41
C LEU A 242 -12.13 -3.57 13.72
N LEU A 243 -12.80 -2.63 14.37
CA LEU A 243 -12.35 -2.09 15.66
C LEU A 243 -12.32 -3.14 16.75
N GLY A 244 -13.26 -4.09 16.77
CA GLY A 244 -13.23 -5.23 17.69
C GLY A 244 -11.98 -6.10 17.50
N LEU A 245 -11.60 -6.38 16.25
CA LEU A 245 -10.40 -7.16 15.93
C LEU A 245 -9.11 -6.39 16.29
N TYR A 246 -9.03 -5.12 15.93
CA TYR A 246 -7.83 -4.29 16.16
C TYR A 246 -7.73 -3.77 17.60
N GLY A 247 -8.85 -3.51 18.27
CA GLY A 247 -8.89 -3.13 19.68
C GLY A 247 -8.35 -4.21 20.61
N GLN A 248 -8.66 -5.49 20.34
CA GLN A 248 -8.06 -6.61 21.07
C GLN A 248 -6.55 -6.65 20.95
N ARG A 249 -5.99 -6.29 19.77
CA ARG A 249 -4.56 -6.24 19.54
C ARG A 249 -3.91 -5.03 20.20
N ALA A 250 -4.57 -3.88 20.20
CA ALA A 250 -4.06 -2.66 20.84
C ALA A 250 -3.84 -2.84 22.34
N ASN A 251 -4.64 -3.71 22.97
CA ASN A 251 -4.54 -4.08 24.40
C ASN A 251 -3.64 -5.30 24.67
N ALA A 252 -3.15 -5.98 23.62
CA ALA A 252 -2.24 -7.10 23.76
C ALA A 252 -0.82 -6.61 24.08
N ARG A 253 -0.09 -7.35 24.90
CA ARG A 253 1.34 -7.09 25.15
C ARG A 253 2.17 -7.83 24.11
N GLY A 254 3.01 -7.09 23.37
CA GLY A 254 4.04 -7.63 22.50
C GLY A 254 5.33 -7.99 23.28
N PHE A 255 6.25 -8.64 22.59
CA PHE A 255 7.60 -8.78 23.12
C PHE A 255 8.39 -7.53 22.78
N GLN A 256 8.90 -6.83 23.77
CA GLN A 256 9.74 -5.65 23.57
C GLN A 256 11.17 -6.10 23.29
N TYR A 257 11.62 -5.93 22.05
CA TYR A 257 12.98 -6.26 21.66
C TYR A 257 13.99 -5.25 22.21
N PRO A 258 15.24 -5.67 22.51
CA PRO A 258 16.27 -4.76 22.97
C PRO A 258 16.62 -3.74 21.89
N THR A 259 17.20 -2.62 22.32
CA THR A 259 17.77 -1.60 21.43
C THR A 259 18.88 -2.20 20.55
N GLU A 260 19.30 -1.44 19.55
CA GLU A 260 20.28 -1.88 18.54
C GLU A 260 21.56 -2.43 19.17
N THR A 261 21.96 -3.64 18.72
CA THR A 261 23.14 -4.35 19.17
C THR A 261 24.34 -4.13 18.23
N GLN A 262 25.53 -4.55 18.66
CA GLN A 262 26.72 -4.50 17.83
C GLN A 262 26.57 -5.39 16.56
N TRP A 263 25.96 -6.56 16.67
CA TRP A 263 25.74 -7.45 15.54
C TRP A 263 24.77 -6.87 14.50
N GLN A 264 23.77 -6.11 14.95
CA GLN A 264 22.84 -5.41 14.04
C GLN A 264 23.57 -4.31 13.24
N LYS A 265 24.50 -3.60 13.87
CA LYS A 265 25.38 -2.62 13.19
C LYS A 265 26.31 -3.28 12.18
N GLU A 266 26.89 -4.41 12.52
CA GLU A 266 27.75 -5.18 11.62
C GLU A 266 26.95 -5.71 10.41
N LEU A 267 25.74 -6.22 10.63
CA LEU A 267 24.84 -6.65 9.54
C LEU A 267 24.46 -5.48 8.62
N ALA A 268 24.19 -4.32 9.18
CA ALA A 268 23.87 -3.10 8.42
C ALA A 268 25.09 -2.64 7.58
N ALA A 269 26.29 -2.65 8.17
CA ALA A 269 27.53 -2.28 7.48
C ALA A 269 27.91 -3.27 6.34
N ASP A 270 27.53 -4.53 6.46
CA ASP A 270 27.72 -5.57 5.41
C ASP A 270 26.75 -5.43 4.22
N PHE A 271 25.80 -4.48 4.27
CA PHE A 271 24.86 -4.27 3.16
C PHE A 271 25.60 -3.67 1.94
N PRO A 272 25.60 -4.37 0.77
CA PRO A 272 26.45 -3.98 -0.35
C PRO A 272 25.95 -2.77 -1.14
N TYR A 273 24.81 -2.19 -0.76
CA TYR A 273 24.18 -1.05 -1.45
C TYR A 273 24.03 0.15 -0.51
N ILE A 274 23.87 1.32 -1.10
CA ILE A 274 23.51 2.53 -0.36
C ILE A 274 22.00 2.52 -0.15
N GLU A 275 21.57 2.64 1.11
CA GLU A 275 20.16 2.74 1.47
C GLU A 275 19.55 4.04 0.97
N THR A 276 18.32 3.97 0.47
CA THR A 276 17.54 5.18 0.20
C THR A 276 16.94 5.71 1.50
N ASP A 277 16.59 7.01 1.52
CA ASP A 277 15.94 7.61 2.71
C ASP A 277 14.66 6.89 3.10
N ASP A 278 13.90 6.37 2.14
CA ASP A 278 12.68 5.61 2.43
C ASP A 278 12.98 4.23 3.02
N GLN A 279 14.05 3.57 2.56
CA GLN A 279 14.49 2.30 3.14
C GLN A 279 14.95 2.49 4.59
N ALA A 280 15.76 3.52 4.83
CA ALA A 280 16.22 3.87 6.18
C ALA A 280 15.04 4.16 7.11
N ARG A 281 14.09 5.00 6.67
CA ARG A 281 12.85 5.27 7.43
C ARG A 281 12.03 4.01 7.70
N ALA A 282 11.86 3.14 6.71
CA ALA A 282 11.11 1.89 6.89
C ALA A 282 11.81 0.94 7.90
N ILE A 283 13.14 0.88 7.90
CA ILE A 283 13.92 0.12 8.88
C ILE A 283 13.74 0.72 10.28
N ASP A 284 13.84 2.05 10.42
CA ASP A 284 13.65 2.75 11.69
C ASP A 284 12.24 2.55 12.24
N ASP A 285 11.21 2.62 11.39
CA ASP A 285 9.82 2.40 11.78
C ASP A 285 9.61 0.99 12.31
N VAL A 286 10.10 -0.04 11.59
CA VAL A 286 10.02 -1.44 12.02
C VAL A 286 10.78 -1.66 13.32
N THR A 287 11.98 -1.09 13.44
CA THR A 287 12.81 -1.19 14.64
C THR A 287 12.09 -0.58 15.84
N ARG A 288 11.52 0.61 15.69
CA ARG A 288 10.75 1.30 16.74
C ARG A 288 9.53 0.50 17.18
N ASP A 289 8.79 -0.07 16.23
CA ASP A 289 7.64 -0.91 16.56
C ASP A 289 8.07 -2.15 17.34
N MET A 290 9.14 -2.84 16.93
CA MET A 290 9.67 -4.02 17.63
C MET A 290 10.20 -3.68 19.03
N GLU A 291 10.72 -2.48 19.25
CA GLU A 291 11.18 -1.99 20.55
C GLU A 291 10.02 -1.47 21.44
N SER A 292 8.82 -1.39 20.90
CA SER A 292 7.61 -1.01 21.62
C SER A 292 7.03 -2.19 22.41
N PRO A 293 6.36 -1.96 23.55
CA PRO A 293 5.62 -3.01 24.24
C PRO A 293 4.34 -3.46 23.50
N LYS A 294 3.93 -2.77 22.43
CA LYS A 294 2.78 -3.14 21.60
C LYS A 294 3.23 -4.07 20.47
N PRO A 295 2.43 -5.08 20.14
CA PRO A 295 2.76 -5.97 19.04
C PRO A 295 2.68 -5.23 17.70
N MET A 296 3.74 -5.30 16.90
CA MET A 296 3.79 -4.70 15.56
C MET A 296 2.77 -5.34 14.60
N ASP A 297 2.06 -4.52 13.83
CA ASP A 297 1.34 -4.93 12.61
C ASP A 297 1.60 -3.90 11.52
N ARG A 298 2.73 -4.06 10.84
CA ARG A 298 3.19 -3.10 9.84
C ARG A 298 3.21 -3.70 8.45
N LEU A 299 2.80 -2.88 7.48
CA LEU A 299 2.90 -3.16 6.06
C LEU A 299 4.02 -2.33 5.43
N ILE A 300 4.99 -2.99 4.79
CA ILE A 300 5.97 -2.32 3.94
C ILE A 300 5.46 -2.36 2.50
N CYS A 301 5.14 -1.20 1.95
CA CYS A 301 4.77 -1.04 0.56
C CYS A 301 5.90 -0.40 -0.24
N GLY A 302 6.17 -0.93 -1.42
CA GLY A 302 7.16 -0.36 -2.33
C GLY A 302 7.26 -1.18 -3.59
N ASP A 303 7.67 -0.58 -4.67
CA ASP A 303 7.79 -1.26 -5.95
C ASP A 303 8.73 -2.47 -5.90
N VAL A 304 8.61 -3.32 -6.91
CA VAL A 304 9.49 -4.49 -7.07
C VAL A 304 10.94 -4.03 -7.20
N GLY A 305 11.83 -4.59 -6.34
CA GLY A 305 13.24 -4.23 -6.33
C GLY A 305 13.58 -2.94 -5.55
N PHE A 306 12.67 -2.43 -4.72
CA PHE A 306 12.92 -1.27 -3.84
C PHE A 306 13.46 -1.65 -2.45
N GLY A 307 13.96 -2.86 -2.26
CA GLY A 307 14.69 -3.27 -1.06
C GLY A 307 13.83 -3.69 0.13
N LYS A 308 12.52 -3.96 -0.06
CA LYS A 308 11.65 -4.48 1.03
C LYS A 308 12.22 -5.69 1.76
N THR A 309 12.94 -6.55 1.04
CA THR A 309 13.57 -7.76 1.59
C THR A 309 14.64 -7.44 2.62
N GLU A 310 15.40 -6.34 2.45
CA GLU A 310 16.42 -5.93 3.42
C GLU A 310 15.77 -5.49 4.74
N VAL A 311 14.66 -4.76 4.68
CA VAL A 311 13.88 -4.39 5.88
C VAL A 311 13.43 -5.66 6.63
N ALA A 312 12.90 -6.64 5.90
CA ALA A 312 12.46 -7.91 6.46
C ALA A 312 13.61 -8.73 7.05
N LEU A 313 14.79 -8.73 6.41
CA LEU A 313 15.97 -9.43 6.87
C LEU A 313 16.48 -8.85 8.20
N ARG A 314 16.55 -7.53 8.31
CA ARG A 314 16.97 -6.85 9.56
C ARG A 314 15.97 -7.10 10.70
N ALA A 315 14.69 -7.05 10.42
CA ALA A 315 13.66 -7.41 11.41
C ALA A 315 13.78 -8.87 11.88
N ALA A 316 13.98 -9.79 10.93
CA ALA A 316 14.18 -11.21 11.23
C ALA A 316 15.45 -11.44 12.07
N PHE A 317 16.53 -10.75 11.74
CA PHE A 317 17.79 -10.83 12.47
C PHE A 317 17.62 -10.34 13.92
N LYS A 318 17.00 -9.16 14.11
CA LYS A 318 16.72 -8.58 15.44
C LYS A 318 15.91 -9.54 16.30
N ALA A 319 14.89 -10.18 15.72
CA ALA A 319 14.07 -11.16 16.42
C ALA A 319 14.85 -12.43 16.77
N ALA A 320 15.61 -12.98 15.83
CA ALA A 320 16.41 -14.19 16.02
C ALA A 320 17.53 -14.01 17.04
N GLU A 321 18.27 -12.90 16.97
CA GLU A 321 19.31 -12.52 17.94
C GLU A 321 18.75 -12.40 19.37
N SER A 322 17.50 -11.94 19.50
CA SER A 322 16.80 -11.84 20.78
C SER A 322 16.25 -13.19 21.28
N GLY A 323 16.63 -14.31 20.66
CA GLY A 323 16.22 -15.66 21.05
C GLY A 323 14.76 -16.00 20.71
N LYS A 324 14.13 -15.25 19.79
CA LYS A 324 12.80 -15.53 19.26
C LYS A 324 12.89 -16.26 17.93
N GLN A 325 11.85 -17.02 17.60
CA GLN A 325 11.73 -17.67 16.31
C GLN A 325 10.99 -16.75 15.32
N VAL A 326 11.38 -16.86 14.07
CA VAL A 326 10.82 -16.10 12.94
C VAL A 326 10.22 -17.05 11.91
N ALA A 327 9.00 -16.76 11.46
CA ALA A 327 8.36 -17.44 10.35
C ALA A 327 8.28 -16.49 9.15
N LEU A 328 8.95 -16.82 8.02
CA LEU A 328 8.85 -16.07 6.77
C LEU A 328 8.02 -16.87 5.77
N LEU A 329 6.84 -16.34 5.44
CA LEU A 329 5.88 -16.98 4.53
C LEU A 329 5.96 -16.38 3.14
N CYS A 330 6.12 -17.25 2.15
CA CYS A 330 6.19 -16.91 0.74
C CYS A 330 5.06 -17.59 -0.05
N PRO A 331 4.52 -16.97 -1.10
CA PRO A 331 3.44 -17.57 -1.90
C PRO A 331 3.91 -18.76 -2.75
N THR A 332 5.19 -18.81 -3.10
CA THR A 332 5.75 -19.85 -3.96
C THR A 332 7.03 -20.45 -3.40
N THR A 333 7.29 -21.70 -3.78
CA THR A 333 8.51 -22.44 -3.39
C THR A 333 9.78 -21.77 -3.92
N ILE A 334 9.72 -21.18 -5.10
CA ILE A 334 10.86 -20.51 -5.73
C ILE A 334 11.25 -19.28 -4.92
N LEU A 335 10.27 -18.44 -4.57
CA LEU A 335 10.51 -17.25 -3.76
C LEU A 335 11.03 -17.62 -2.37
N ALA A 336 10.49 -18.69 -1.76
CA ALA A 336 10.99 -19.19 -0.49
C ALA A 336 12.47 -19.66 -0.59
N ASN A 337 12.83 -20.31 -1.70
CA ASN A 337 14.21 -20.73 -1.95
C ASN A 337 15.16 -19.53 -2.14
N GLN A 338 14.75 -18.51 -2.88
CA GLN A 338 15.54 -17.27 -3.05
C GLN A 338 15.73 -16.54 -1.71
N HIS A 339 14.68 -16.40 -0.90
CA HIS A 339 14.81 -15.81 0.45
C HIS A 339 15.75 -16.64 1.31
N TRP A 340 15.64 -17.96 1.26
CA TRP A 340 16.53 -18.83 2.03
C TRP A 340 18.00 -18.65 1.63
N HIS A 341 18.31 -18.61 0.34
CA HIS A 341 19.68 -18.35 -0.14
C HIS A 341 20.17 -16.97 0.28
N ASN A 342 19.35 -15.92 0.11
CA ASN A 342 19.70 -14.55 0.48
C ASN A 342 19.95 -14.43 1.99
N PHE A 343 19.01 -14.92 2.82
CA PHE A 343 19.15 -14.86 4.27
C PHE A 343 20.35 -15.69 4.75
N SER A 344 20.53 -16.90 4.20
CA SER A 344 21.67 -17.78 4.57
C SER A 344 23.00 -17.14 4.20
N SER A 345 23.11 -16.49 3.05
CA SER A 345 24.32 -15.79 2.62
C SER A 345 24.63 -14.58 3.50
N ARG A 346 23.61 -13.72 3.73
CA ARG A 346 23.75 -12.49 4.51
C ARG A 346 24.01 -12.74 6.00
N LEU A 347 23.43 -13.81 6.55
CA LEU A 347 23.56 -14.15 7.96
C LEU A 347 24.63 -15.21 8.25
N ALA A 348 25.45 -15.58 7.25
CA ALA A 348 26.45 -16.66 7.39
C ALA A 348 27.49 -16.42 8.50
N LYS A 349 27.75 -15.16 8.84
CA LYS A 349 28.73 -14.77 9.89
C LYS A 349 28.16 -14.90 11.32
N PHE A 350 26.84 -15.04 11.45
CA PHE A 350 26.14 -15.01 12.74
C PHE A 350 25.66 -16.42 13.13
N PRO A 351 25.58 -16.75 14.42
CA PRO A 351 25.16 -18.05 14.91
C PRO A 351 23.63 -18.24 14.85
N ILE A 352 23.01 -17.98 13.69
CA ILE A 352 21.56 -18.09 13.47
C ILE A 352 21.31 -19.23 12.49
N LYS A 353 20.50 -20.19 12.89
CA LYS A 353 20.12 -21.34 12.07
C LYS A 353 18.88 -21.05 11.26
N ILE A 354 19.01 -21.11 9.95
CA ILE A 354 17.96 -20.84 8.98
C ILE A 354 17.58 -22.15 8.28
N ALA A 355 16.28 -22.44 8.22
CA ALA A 355 15.78 -23.60 7.50
C ALA A 355 14.74 -23.22 6.46
N LEU A 356 14.72 -23.98 5.38
CA LEU A 356 13.71 -23.91 4.33
C LEU A 356 12.72 -25.07 4.51
N LEU A 357 11.42 -24.82 4.51
CA LEU A 357 10.39 -25.84 4.54
C LEU A 357 9.41 -25.71 3.38
N THR A 358 9.57 -26.57 2.39
CA THR A 358 8.72 -26.61 1.20
C THR A 358 8.38 -28.05 0.83
N ARG A 359 7.59 -28.26 -0.20
CA ARG A 359 7.30 -29.60 -0.71
C ARG A 359 8.48 -30.30 -1.39
N LEU A 360 9.57 -29.59 -1.61
CA LEU A 360 10.76 -30.11 -2.30
C LEU A 360 11.56 -31.08 -1.43
N GLN A 361 11.56 -30.87 -0.11
CA GLN A 361 12.24 -31.77 0.79
C GLN A 361 11.49 -33.10 0.91
N SER A 362 12.24 -34.19 1.10
CA SER A 362 11.68 -35.48 1.41
C SER A 362 10.88 -35.43 2.72
N LYS A 363 9.92 -36.35 2.89
CA LYS A 363 9.12 -36.39 4.12
C LYS A 363 10.02 -36.50 5.38
N ASN A 364 11.09 -37.28 5.32
CA ASN A 364 12.03 -37.41 6.43
C ASN A 364 12.77 -36.10 6.74
N GLN A 365 13.18 -35.36 5.72
CA GLN A 365 13.80 -34.04 5.90
C GLN A 365 12.81 -33.04 6.49
N GLN A 366 11.56 -33.01 6.00
CA GLN A 366 10.52 -32.15 6.57
C GLN A 366 10.28 -32.48 8.04
N GLN A 367 10.15 -33.76 8.40
CA GLN A 367 9.95 -34.18 9.80
C GLN A 367 11.12 -33.75 10.70
N LYS A 368 12.37 -33.89 10.22
CA LYS A 368 13.56 -33.42 10.96
C LYS A 368 13.50 -31.91 11.19
N ILE A 369 13.21 -31.11 10.15
CA ILE A 369 13.09 -29.66 10.26
C ILE A 369 11.97 -29.28 11.24
N ILE A 370 10.79 -29.90 11.11
CA ILE A 370 9.65 -29.64 12.01
C ILE A 370 10.02 -29.93 13.46
N LYS A 371 10.68 -31.07 13.72
CA LYS A 371 11.15 -31.39 15.06
C LYS A 371 12.12 -30.35 15.60
N GLU A 372 13.09 -29.90 14.79
CA GLU A 372 14.08 -28.91 15.21
C GLU A 372 13.42 -27.52 15.44
N VAL A 373 12.36 -27.15 14.68
CA VAL A 373 11.56 -25.94 14.91
C VAL A 373 10.79 -26.04 16.23
N ASN A 374 10.10 -27.16 16.44
CA ASN A 374 9.32 -27.41 17.65
C ASN A 374 10.21 -27.48 18.91
N ASP A 375 11.46 -27.96 18.78
CA ASP A 375 12.47 -27.92 19.83
C ASP A 375 13.04 -26.50 20.08
N GLY A 376 12.79 -25.53 19.16
CA GLY A 376 13.36 -24.18 19.23
C GLY A 376 14.82 -24.10 18.80
N LYS A 377 15.31 -25.05 17.99
CA LYS A 377 16.70 -25.10 17.49
C LYS A 377 16.89 -24.36 16.15
N ILE A 378 15.82 -23.98 15.50
CA ILE A 378 15.80 -23.18 14.27
C ILE A 378 15.22 -21.83 14.61
N GLU A 379 16.02 -20.76 14.40
CA GLU A 379 15.61 -19.38 14.68
C GLU A 379 14.77 -18.81 13.54
N ILE A 380 15.13 -19.09 12.27
CA ILE A 380 14.39 -18.55 11.12
C ILE A 380 13.91 -19.71 10.24
N LEU A 381 12.59 -19.83 10.12
CA LEU A 381 11.95 -20.80 9.22
C LEU A 381 11.33 -20.10 8.02
N ILE A 382 11.83 -20.40 6.83
CA ILE A 382 11.32 -19.84 5.58
C ILE A 382 10.54 -20.91 4.83
N GLY A 383 9.36 -20.57 4.30
CA GLY A 383 8.59 -21.54 3.52
C GLY A 383 7.31 -20.99 2.93
N THR A 384 6.51 -21.91 2.40
CA THR A 384 5.22 -21.60 1.79
C THR A 384 4.07 -21.81 2.79
N HIS A 385 2.83 -21.86 2.31
CA HIS A 385 1.64 -22.18 3.13
C HIS A 385 1.80 -23.45 3.98
N ARG A 386 2.82 -24.29 3.74
CA ARG A 386 3.19 -25.44 4.57
C ARG A 386 3.51 -25.02 6.01
N LEU A 387 4.02 -23.81 6.22
CA LEU A 387 4.31 -23.26 7.55
C LEU A 387 3.05 -23.09 8.43
N LEU A 388 1.88 -23.04 7.82
CA LEU A 388 0.60 -22.88 8.50
C LEU A 388 -0.06 -24.21 8.90
N SER A 389 0.63 -25.33 8.74
CA SER A 389 0.10 -26.66 9.06
C SER A 389 0.20 -26.93 10.56
N LYS A 390 -0.75 -27.67 11.09
CA LYS A 390 -0.92 -27.93 12.53
C LYS A 390 0.23 -28.72 13.21
N ASP A 391 1.07 -29.39 12.42
CA ASP A 391 2.23 -30.14 12.91
C ASP A 391 3.45 -29.26 13.19
N ILE A 392 3.40 -27.98 12.84
CA ILE A 392 4.43 -27.00 13.12
C ILE A 392 4.00 -26.17 14.32
N GLN A 393 4.76 -26.29 15.40
CA GLN A 393 4.53 -25.58 16.65
C GLN A 393 5.79 -24.84 17.04
N PHE A 394 5.79 -23.52 16.87
CA PHE A 394 6.92 -22.70 17.26
C PHE A 394 6.97 -22.58 18.79
N LYS A 395 8.12 -22.87 19.38
CA LYS A 395 8.32 -22.76 20.82
C LYS A 395 8.37 -21.31 21.32
N LYS A 396 8.89 -20.40 20.51
CA LYS A 396 9.10 -18.98 20.87
C LYS A 396 8.89 -18.05 19.67
N LEU A 397 7.80 -18.21 18.91
CA LEU A 397 7.51 -17.35 17.77
C LEU A 397 7.38 -15.89 18.24
N GLY A 398 8.24 -15.01 17.73
CA GLY A 398 8.22 -13.57 18.01
C GLY A 398 7.83 -12.73 16.80
N LEU A 399 8.19 -13.17 15.59
CA LEU A 399 7.93 -12.41 14.37
C LEU A 399 7.40 -13.32 13.24
N ALA A 400 6.32 -12.90 12.61
CA ALA A 400 5.80 -13.47 11.36
C ALA A 400 5.96 -12.47 10.22
N ILE A 401 6.73 -12.84 9.19
CA ILE A 401 6.92 -12.05 7.97
C ILE A 401 6.09 -12.68 6.86
N ILE A 402 5.31 -11.88 6.16
CA ILE A 402 4.42 -12.31 5.08
C ILE A 402 4.81 -11.58 3.81
N ASP A 403 5.46 -12.26 2.88
CA ASP A 403 5.81 -11.67 1.60
C ASP A 403 4.70 -11.86 0.58
N GLU A 404 4.44 -10.81 -0.23
CA GLU A 404 3.37 -10.75 -1.23
C GLU A 404 2.00 -11.14 -0.62
N GLU A 405 1.61 -10.51 0.51
CA GLU A 405 0.37 -10.79 1.27
C GLU A 405 -0.87 -10.92 0.38
N GLN A 406 -0.95 -10.17 -0.72
CA GLN A 406 -2.06 -10.20 -1.68
C GLN A 406 -2.23 -11.53 -2.38
N ARG A 407 -1.22 -12.39 -2.40
CA ARG A 407 -1.22 -13.71 -3.06
C ARG A 407 -1.82 -14.83 -2.20
N PHE A 408 -2.02 -14.57 -0.92
CA PHE A 408 -2.60 -15.56 -0.02
C PHE A 408 -4.14 -15.55 -0.10
N GLY A 409 -4.73 -16.74 -0.10
CA GLY A 409 -6.18 -16.91 -0.14
C GLY A 409 -6.87 -16.57 1.20
N VAL A 410 -8.21 -16.57 1.19
CA VAL A 410 -9.03 -16.19 2.36
C VAL A 410 -8.68 -17.01 3.60
N LYS A 411 -8.61 -18.34 3.48
CA LYS A 411 -8.29 -19.24 4.60
C LYS A 411 -6.93 -18.96 5.24
N GLN A 412 -5.90 -18.63 4.42
CA GLN A 412 -4.59 -18.28 4.94
C GLN A 412 -4.62 -16.92 5.64
N LYS A 413 -5.40 -15.97 5.13
CA LYS A 413 -5.60 -14.66 5.77
C LYS A 413 -6.32 -14.78 7.11
N GLU A 414 -7.25 -15.72 7.23
CA GLU A 414 -7.91 -16.03 8.52
C GLU A 414 -6.90 -16.54 9.55
N ILE A 415 -5.96 -17.40 9.16
CA ILE A 415 -4.89 -17.87 10.06
C ILE A 415 -3.98 -16.69 10.46
N PHE A 416 -3.64 -15.78 9.52
CA PHE A 416 -2.90 -14.57 9.86
C PHE A 416 -3.67 -13.63 10.80
N ASN A 417 -4.98 -13.50 10.60
CA ASN A 417 -5.84 -12.78 11.53
C ASN A 417 -5.86 -13.45 12.91
N GLY A 418 -5.84 -14.78 12.98
CA GLY A 418 -5.69 -15.52 14.22
C GLY A 418 -4.37 -15.25 14.94
N LEU A 419 -3.25 -15.16 14.21
CA LEU A 419 -1.96 -14.72 14.76
C LEU A 419 -2.00 -13.28 15.25
N ARG A 420 -2.76 -12.40 14.55
CA ARG A 420 -3.02 -11.02 14.98
C ARG A 420 -3.83 -10.94 16.28
N CYS A 421 -4.73 -11.90 16.50
CA CYS A 421 -5.69 -11.91 17.62
C CYS A 421 -5.35 -12.91 18.71
N SER A 422 -4.15 -13.55 18.70
CA SER A 422 -3.79 -14.57 19.67
C SER A 422 -3.90 -14.02 21.11
N ARG A 423 -5.05 -14.28 21.73
CA ARG A 423 -5.29 -14.05 23.13
C ARG A 423 -4.60 -15.15 23.93
N LEU A 424 -3.91 -14.77 24.97
CA LEU A 424 -3.75 -15.56 26.16
C LEU A 424 -5.15 -16.01 26.63
N LEU A 425 -5.51 -17.25 26.36
CA LEU A 425 -6.52 -17.87 27.21
C LEU A 425 -5.85 -18.02 28.58
N PRO A 426 -6.47 -17.55 29.69
CA PRO A 426 -5.96 -17.84 31.00
C PRO A 426 -5.87 -19.38 31.12
N GLU A 427 -4.76 -19.87 31.65
CA GLU A 427 -4.63 -21.26 32.07
C GLU A 427 -5.90 -21.63 32.87
N GLN A 428 -6.74 -22.48 32.29
CA GLN A 428 -7.71 -23.17 33.10
C GLN A 428 -6.91 -24.06 34.03
N SER A 429 -6.81 -23.62 35.28
CA SER A 429 -6.37 -24.46 36.37
C SER A 429 -7.11 -25.81 36.28
N GLU A 430 -6.34 -26.90 36.21
CA GLU A 430 -6.82 -28.26 36.43
C GLU A 430 -7.41 -28.34 37.83
N THR A 431 -8.69 -28.08 37.97
CA THR A 431 -9.52 -28.53 39.05
C THR A 431 -10.96 -28.37 38.62
N GLU A 432 -11.56 -29.48 38.24
CA GLU A 432 -12.85 -29.99 38.64
C GLU A 432 -13.42 -30.95 37.61
N SER A 433 -13.11 -32.20 37.85
CA SER A 433 -13.93 -33.32 37.41
C SER A 433 -15.27 -33.31 38.17
N ARG A 434 -16.34 -33.65 37.46
CA ARG A 434 -17.70 -34.01 37.87
C ARG A 434 -18.76 -32.93 37.95
N ALA A 435 -19.60 -32.91 36.90
CA ALA A 435 -21.03 -33.22 37.08
C ALA A 435 -21.70 -33.35 35.68
N LYS A 436 -22.25 -34.53 35.45
CA LYS A 436 -23.27 -34.81 34.45
C LYS A 436 -24.54 -34.07 34.85
N ASN A 437 -25.22 -33.40 33.92
CA ASN A 437 -26.67 -33.56 33.70
C ASN A 437 -27.11 -32.78 32.47
N GLU A 438 -27.91 -33.45 31.69
CA GLU A 438 -28.56 -33.09 30.44
C GLU A 438 -29.62 -32.01 30.64
N GLU A 439 -29.74 -31.08 29.64
CA GLU A 439 -31.04 -30.72 29.06
C GLU A 439 -30.83 -29.90 27.75
N PRO A 440 -31.75 -29.98 26.78
CA PRO A 440 -31.49 -29.61 25.38
C PRO A 440 -31.67 -28.11 25.13
N PHE A 441 -30.75 -27.50 24.45
CA PHE A 441 -30.82 -26.09 24.03
C PHE A 441 -31.40 -25.96 22.60
N ASP A 442 -32.41 -25.13 22.50
CA ASP A 442 -33.23 -24.80 21.35
C ASP A 442 -32.42 -24.20 20.21
N ALA A 443 -32.62 -24.73 19.01
CA ALA A 443 -31.95 -24.37 17.79
C ALA A 443 -32.73 -23.29 17.04
N SER A 444 -32.49 -21.99 17.33
CA SER A 444 -32.95 -20.92 16.45
C SER A 444 -32.18 -19.62 16.65
N LEU A 445 -30.92 -19.59 16.24
CA LEU A 445 -30.18 -18.37 15.87
C LEU A 445 -28.94 -18.79 15.08
N PRO A 446 -28.65 -18.22 13.91
CA PRO A 446 -27.41 -18.51 13.19
C PRO A 446 -26.26 -17.73 13.81
N SER A 447 -25.56 -18.31 14.73
CA SER A 447 -24.27 -17.84 15.24
C SER A 447 -23.18 -18.29 14.28
N THR A 448 -22.84 -17.48 13.29
CA THR A 448 -21.60 -17.60 12.52
C THR A 448 -20.41 -17.06 13.32
N THR A 449 -20.19 -17.61 14.49
CA THR A 449 -18.91 -17.48 15.16
C THR A 449 -18.11 -18.74 14.83
N LEU A 450 -17.45 -18.74 13.66
CA LEU A 450 -16.42 -19.73 13.36
C LEU A 450 -15.27 -19.52 14.33
N GLY A 451 -15.33 -20.26 15.45
CA GLY A 451 -14.23 -20.41 16.38
C GLY A 451 -13.04 -21.09 15.71
N ILE A 452 -12.18 -20.30 15.05
CA ILE A 452 -10.90 -20.80 14.58
C ILE A 452 -10.00 -20.96 15.79
N ASN A 453 -9.83 -22.21 16.20
CA ASN A 453 -8.94 -22.61 17.27
C ASN A 453 -7.49 -22.40 16.80
N CYS A 454 -6.93 -21.19 16.99
CA CYS A 454 -5.54 -20.84 16.68
C CYS A 454 -4.54 -21.43 17.68
N SER A 455 -4.99 -22.22 18.64
CA SER A 455 -4.18 -22.85 19.69
C SER A 455 -3.15 -23.86 19.19
N GLY A 456 -3.18 -24.22 17.90
CA GLY A 456 -2.25 -25.19 17.34
C GLY A 456 -0.87 -24.64 16.94
N LEU A 457 -0.72 -23.33 16.68
CA LEU A 457 0.53 -22.76 16.18
C LEU A 457 1.43 -22.13 17.26
N ALA A 458 0.89 -21.87 18.45
CA ALA A 458 1.61 -21.11 19.48
C ALA A 458 1.22 -21.54 20.89
N GLN A 459 1.44 -22.81 21.25
CA GLN A 459 1.33 -23.24 22.64
C GLN A 459 2.51 -22.71 23.47
N GLY A 460 2.24 -21.94 24.52
CA GLY A 460 3.25 -21.43 25.45
C GLY A 460 3.84 -20.04 25.14
N ILE A 461 3.22 -19.25 24.24
CA ILE A 461 3.64 -17.88 23.96
C ILE A 461 2.88 -16.91 24.87
N ASN A 462 3.62 -16.23 25.76
CA ASN A 462 3.07 -15.24 26.69
C ASN A 462 2.92 -13.82 26.08
N HIS A 463 3.17 -13.66 24.79
CA HIS A 463 3.14 -12.38 24.09
C HIS A 463 2.49 -12.52 22.71
N ALA A 464 1.81 -11.48 22.25
CA ALA A 464 1.33 -11.42 20.86
C ALA A 464 2.50 -11.37 19.88
N VAL A 465 2.35 -12.03 18.73
CA VAL A 465 3.38 -12.12 17.69
C VAL A 465 3.41 -10.85 16.86
N ASP A 466 4.59 -10.33 16.58
CA ASP A 466 4.77 -9.23 15.63
C ASP A 466 4.53 -9.69 14.18
N ILE A 467 3.86 -8.86 13.40
CA ILE A 467 3.54 -9.15 12.00
C ILE A 467 4.11 -8.06 11.11
N LEU A 468 4.97 -8.49 10.18
CA LEU A 468 5.53 -7.66 9.14
C LEU A 468 5.07 -8.18 7.78
N SER A 469 4.28 -7.41 7.06
CA SER A 469 3.84 -7.76 5.71
C SER A 469 4.58 -6.95 4.66
N LEU A 470 4.91 -7.60 3.54
CA LEU A 470 5.54 -6.96 2.39
C LEU A 470 4.59 -7.00 1.20
N SER A 471 4.47 -5.91 0.47
CA SER A 471 3.66 -5.84 -0.75
C SER A 471 4.31 -4.96 -1.81
N ALA A 472 4.27 -5.41 -3.06
CA ALA A 472 4.70 -4.59 -4.20
C ALA A 472 3.62 -3.61 -4.68
N THR A 473 2.36 -3.96 -4.47
CA THR A 473 1.21 -3.13 -4.83
C THR A 473 0.23 -3.12 -3.67
N PRO A 474 -0.04 -1.96 -3.06
CA PRO A 474 -1.00 -1.90 -1.98
C PRO A 474 -2.37 -2.38 -2.47
N ILE A 475 -2.93 -3.37 -1.79
CA ILE A 475 -4.33 -3.75 -2.04
C ILE A 475 -5.20 -2.62 -1.51
N PRO A 476 -6.22 -2.16 -2.25
CA PRO A 476 -7.10 -1.09 -1.79
C PRO A 476 -7.66 -1.31 -0.37
N ARG A 477 -8.04 -2.55 -0.02
CA ARG A 477 -8.50 -2.88 1.34
C ARG A 477 -7.44 -2.61 2.41
N THR A 478 -6.20 -3.03 2.18
CA THR A 478 -5.10 -2.82 3.14
C THR A 478 -4.76 -1.33 3.27
N LEU A 479 -4.82 -0.60 2.15
CA LEU A 479 -4.64 0.84 2.14
C LEU A 479 -5.73 1.56 2.93
N HIS A 480 -6.98 1.12 2.82
CA HIS A 480 -8.08 1.70 3.58
C HIS A 480 -7.98 1.44 5.08
N LEU A 481 -7.51 0.25 5.48
CA LEU A 481 -7.21 -0.05 6.89
C LEU A 481 -6.12 0.88 7.44
N THR A 482 -5.16 1.26 6.58
CA THR A 482 -4.11 2.22 6.93
C THR A 482 -4.65 3.64 7.07
N LEU A 483 -5.43 4.09 6.08
CA LEU A 483 -6.07 5.42 6.11
C LEU A 483 -7.02 5.56 7.31
N ALA A 484 -7.64 4.46 7.73
CA ALA A 484 -8.45 4.39 8.94
C ALA A 484 -7.63 4.32 10.25
N GLY A 485 -6.28 4.36 10.17
CA GLY A 485 -5.40 4.28 11.33
C GLY A 485 -5.50 2.96 12.10
N LEU A 486 -5.86 1.87 11.41
CA LEU A 486 -6.00 0.54 11.98
C LEU A 486 -4.74 -0.32 11.75
N ARG A 487 -3.88 0.06 10.82
CA ARG A 487 -2.64 -0.64 10.49
C ARG A 487 -1.53 0.34 10.12
N ASP A 488 -0.32 0.11 10.63
CA ASP A 488 0.83 0.92 10.32
C ASP A 488 1.41 0.58 8.94
N VAL A 489 1.87 1.61 8.21
CA VAL A 489 2.46 1.44 6.87
C VAL A 489 3.72 2.28 6.72
N SER A 490 4.74 1.68 6.11
CA SER A 490 5.91 2.40 5.62
C SER A 490 5.98 2.27 4.10
N LEU A 491 6.12 3.40 3.41
CA LEU A 491 6.18 3.47 1.95
C LEU A 491 7.63 3.62 1.50
N ILE A 492 8.06 2.79 0.55
CA ILE A 492 9.34 2.91 -0.13
C ILE A 492 9.07 3.32 -1.57
N ASN A 493 9.08 4.63 -1.84
CA ASN A 493 8.78 5.22 -3.15
C ASN A 493 10.05 5.60 -3.92
N THR A 494 11.19 5.78 -3.23
CA THR A 494 12.46 6.11 -3.84
C THR A 494 13.15 4.87 -4.40
N PRO A 495 13.48 4.83 -5.71
CA PRO A 495 14.22 3.73 -6.28
C PRO A 495 15.66 3.70 -5.75
N PRO A 496 16.30 2.50 -5.67
CA PRO A 496 17.71 2.39 -5.38
C PRO A 496 18.56 3.21 -6.37
N PRO A 497 19.71 3.78 -5.91
CA PRO A 497 20.61 4.53 -6.77
C PRO A 497 21.03 3.74 -8.02
N GLY A 498 21.09 4.39 -9.17
CA GLY A 498 21.49 3.78 -10.44
C GLY A 498 20.40 3.02 -11.19
N ARG A 499 19.21 2.84 -10.61
CA ARG A 499 18.11 2.17 -11.32
C ARG A 499 17.46 3.09 -12.35
N LEU A 500 17.43 2.64 -13.60
CA LEU A 500 16.83 3.38 -14.71
C LEU A 500 15.36 3.05 -14.90
N PRO A 501 14.50 4.03 -15.32
CA PRO A 501 13.14 3.78 -15.74
C PRO A 501 13.08 2.76 -16.88
N ILE A 502 12.08 1.88 -16.85
CA ILE A 502 11.90 0.83 -17.85
C ILE A 502 11.14 1.39 -19.06
N LYS A 503 11.77 1.44 -20.23
CA LYS A 503 11.10 1.87 -21.45
C LYS A 503 10.03 0.88 -21.86
N THR A 504 8.80 1.35 -21.92
CA THR A 504 7.62 0.52 -22.13
C THR A 504 7.00 0.76 -23.50
N PHE A 505 6.90 -0.30 -24.32
CA PHE A 505 6.32 -0.25 -25.66
C PHE A 505 5.03 -1.07 -25.70
N VAL A 506 3.94 -0.42 -26.10
CA VAL A 506 2.64 -1.06 -26.31
C VAL A 506 2.33 -1.01 -27.80
N GLN A 507 2.32 -2.17 -28.47
CA GLN A 507 2.17 -2.21 -29.92
C GLN A 507 1.59 -3.53 -30.41
N ALA A 508 1.12 -3.54 -31.68
CA ALA A 508 0.61 -4.74 -32.32
C ALA A 508 1.69 -5.83 -32.42
N ASN A 509 1.31 -7.09 -32.21
CA ASN A 509 2.23 -8.22 -32.27
C ASN A 509 2.87 -8.37 -33.66
N ASN A 510 4.19 -8.31 -33.70
CA ASN A 510 4.97 -8.46 -34.91
C ASN A 510 6.24 -9.28 -34.63
N LYS A 511 6.44 -10.35 -35.42
CA LYS A 511 7.60 -11.24 -35.32
C LYS A 511 8.94 -10.52 -35.51
N LYS A 512 8.97 -9.45 -36.30
CA LYS A 512 10.17 -8.63 -36.52
C LYS A 512 10.61 -7.94 -35.24
N ILE A 513 9.67 -7.36 -34.50
CA ILE A 513 9.93 -6.70 -33.21
C ILE A 513 10.48 -7.69 -32.20
N ILE A 514 9.89 -8.88 -32.10
CA ILE A 514 10.33 -9.94 -31.18
C ILE A 514 11.78 -10.33 -31.52
N LYS A 515 12.10 -10.55 -32.81
CA LYS A 515 13.44 -10.90 -33.26
C LYS A 515 14.46 -9.81 -32.94
N GLU A 516 14.13 -8.56 -33.22
CA GLU A 516 15.02 -7.41 -32.96
C GLU A 516 15.24 -7.20 -31.46
N ALA A 517 14.20 -7.32 -30.62
CA ALA A 517 14.30 -7.17 -29.19
C ALA A 517 15.21 -8.26 -28.56
N ILE A 518 15.05 -9.52 -28.97
CA ILE A 518 15.91 -10.61 -28.52
C ILE A 518 17.35 -10.39 -29.02
N ALA A 519 17.54 -10.07 -30.28
CA ALA A 519 18.89 -9.87 -30.85
C ALA A 519 19.64 -8.72 -30.15
N LYS A 520 18.97 -7.59 -29.87
CA LYS A 520 19.56 -6.46 -29.14
C LYS A 520 19.98 -6.84 -27.71
N GLU A 521 19.14 -7.62 -27.02
CA GLU A 521 19.47 -8.05 -25.66
C GLU A 521 20.65 -9.01 -25.62
N LEU A 522 20.67 -9.98 -26.51
CA LEU A 522 21.77 -10.95 -26.61
C LEU A 522 23.10 -10.29 -27.01
N ALA A 523 23.05 -9.29 -27.89
CA ALA A 523 24.24 -8.55 -28.32
C ALA A 523 24.95 -7.81 -27.17
N ARG A 524 24.21 -7.45 -26.10
CA ARG A 524 24.78 -6.81 -24.91
C ARG A 524 25.02 -7.79 -23.74
N GLY A 525 24.87 -9.10 -23.98
CA GLY A 525 25.09 -10.17 -22.97
C GLY A 525 23.99 -10.28 -21.91
N GLY A 526 22.83 -9.69 -22.16
CA GLY A 526 21.66 -9.79 -21.29
C GLY A 526 20.78 -10.99 -21.60
N GLN A 527 19.72 -11.15 -20.82
CA GLN A 527 18.74 -12.24 -20.93
C GLN A 527 17.34 -11.70 -21.14
N VAL A 528 16.45 -12.54 -21.68
CA VAL A 528 15.09 -12.16 -22.08
C VAL A 528 14.05 -13.02 -21.36
N TYR A 529 13.04 -12.35 -20.78
CA TYR A 529 11.79 -13.00 -20.44
C TYR A 529 10.80 -12.90 -21.62
N TYR A 530 10.24 -14.05 -22.01
CA TYR A 530 9.14 -14.11 -22.96
C TYR A 530 7.89 -14.69 -22.29
N LEU A 531 6.88 -13.84 -22.04
CA LEU A 531 5.65 -14.27 -21.38
C LEU A 531 4.65 -14.84 -22.37
N HIS A 532 4.22 -16.09 -22.13
CA HIS A 532 3.18 -16.78 -22.88
C HIS A 532 2.15 -17.41 -21.96
N ASN A 533 0.95 -16.83 -21.86
CA ASN A 533 -0.06 -17.17 -20.83
C ASN A 533 -0.83 -18.49 -21.03
N ARG A 534 -0.37 -19.40 -21.87
CA ARG A 534 -1.05 -20.68 -22.12
C ARG A 534 -0.09 -21.85 -21.99
N VAL A 535 -0.28 -22.67 -20.95
CA VAL A 535 0.52 -23.87 -20.70
C VAL A 535 0.47 -24.84 -21.88
N GLN A 536 -0.71 -25.04 -22.47
CA GLN A 536 -0.90 -26.00 -23.58
C GLN A 536 -0.11 -25.64 -24.85
N THR A 537 0.17 -24.36 -25.07
CA THR A 537 0.83 -23.87 -26.29
C THR A 537 2.23 -23.29 -26.03
N ILE A 538 2.75 -23.36 -24.79
CA ILE A 538 4.06 -22.79 -24.45
C ILE A 538 5.21 -23.47 -25.23
N GLY A 539 5.14 -24.77 -25.42
CA GLY A 539 6.13 -25.51 -26.24
C GLY A 539 6.13 -25.11 -27.71
N LEU A 540 4.97 -24.77 -28.27
CA LEU A 540 4.88 -24.22 -29.64
C LEU A 540 5.50 -22.82 -29.70
N ALA A 541 5.17 -21.96 -28.75
CA ALA A 541 5.75 -20.63 -28.64
C ALA A 541 7.28 -20.70 -28.52
N THR A 542 7.82 -21.62 -27.70
CA THR A 542 9.26 -21.82 -27.56
C THR A 542 9.93 -22.20 -28.89
N ARG A 543 9.31 -23.11 -29.67
CA ARG A 543 9.83 -23.47 -31.00
C ARG A 543 9.77 -22.30 -31.97
N GLU A 544 8.74 -21.46 -31.92
CA GLU A 544 8.66 -20.25 -32.75
C GLU A 544 9.76 -19.26 -32.41
N ILE A 545 10.01 -19.02 -31.10
CA ILE A 545 11.10 -18.14 -30.65
C ILE A 545 12.46 -18.70 -31.06
N LYS A 546 12.68 -20.03 -30.98
CA LYS A 546 13.93 -20.66 -31.46
C LYS A 546 14.16 -20.43 -32.96
N LYS A 547 13.10 -20.41 -33.77
CA LYS A 547 13.21 -20.06 -35.21
C LYS A 547 13.58 -18.58 -35.41
N LEU A 548 13.15 -17.67 -34.55
CA LEU A 548 13.44 -16.24 -34.63
C LEU A 548 14.85 -15.92 -34.10
N ALA A 549 15.36 -16.68 -33.15
CA ALA A 549 16.68 -16.52 -32.52
C ALA A 549 17.39 -17.88 -32.46
N PRO A 550 17.94 -18.38 -33.58
CA PRO A 550 18.56 -19.71 -33.65
C PRO A 550 19.80 -19.88 -32.78
N SER A 551 20.55 -18.79 -32.52
CA SER A 551 21.75 -18.77 -31.67
C SER A 551 21.44 -18.75 -30.16
N ALA A 552 20.21 -18.48 -29.76
CA ALA A 552 19.86 -18.40 -28.35
C ALA A 552 19.55 -19.78 -27.76
N ASP A 553 20.01 -20.03 -26.54
CA ASP A 553 19.54 -21.15 -25.73
C ASP A 553 18.25 -20.76 -25.04
N ILE A 554 17.19 -21.56 -25.28
CA ILE A 554 15.82 -21.23 -24.87
C ILE A 554 15.25 -22.38 -24.06
N ALA A 555 14.72 -22.06 -22.90
CA ALA A 555 13.94 -22.99 -22.09
C ALA A 555 12.55 -22.41 -21.82
N PHE A 556 11.65 -23.27 -21.37
CA PHE A 556 10.32 -22.81 -20.92
C PHE A 556 9.99 -23.33 -19.53
N ILE A 557 9.18 -22.54 -18.80
CA ILE A 557 8.68 -22.88 -17.46
C ILE A 557 7.20 -22.58 -17.32
N HIS A 558 6.51 -23.41 -16.54
CA HIS A 558 5.11 -23.16 -16.16
C HIS A 558 4.78 -23.84 -14.82
N GLY A 559 3.72 -23.38 -14.15
CA GLY A 559 3.34 -23.84 -12.81
C GLY A 559 2.88 -25.29 -12.67
N ARG A 560 2.78 -26.07 -13.78
CA ARG A 560 2.44 -27.51 -13.76
C ARG A 560 3.66 -28.40 -13.93
N MET A 561 4.85 -27.82 -14.09
CA MET A 561 6.09 -28.60 -14.18
C MET A 561 6.48 -29.18 -12.83
N PRO A 562 7.19 -30.31 -12.81
CA PRO A 562 7.81 -30.82 -11.60
C PRO A 562 8.75 -29.76 -11.00
N GLU A 563 8.62 -29.49 -9.70
CA GLU A 563 9.37 -28.43 -9.03
C GLU A 563 10.88 -28.59 -9.17
N LYS A 564 11.40 -29.83 -9.18
CA LYS A 564 12.84 -30.12 -9.39
C LYS A 564 13.35 -29.67 -10.76
N GLU A 565 12.56 -29.91 -11.81
CA GLU A 565 12.89 -29.50 -13.17
C GLU A 565 12.85 -27.98 -13.30
N LEU A 566 11.85 -27.35 -12.66
CA LEU A 566 11.70 -25.92 -12.65
C LEU A 566 12.91 -25.23 -11.99
N ILE A 567 13.37 -25.73 -10.82
CA ILE A 567 14.56 -25.20 -10.15
C ILE A 567 15.80 -25.36 -11.03
N LYS A 568 16.01 -26.53 -11.64
CA LYS A 568 17.14 -26.74 -12.53
C LYS A 568 17.18 -25.74 -13.68
N ILE A 569 16.04 -25.49 -14.34
CA ILE A 569 15.93 -24.50 -15.42
C ILE A 569 16.23 -23.08 -14.87
N MET A 570 15.78 -22.78 -13.66
CA MET A 570 16.04 -21.49 -13.04
C MET A 570 17.53 -21.29 -12.71
N ASP A 571 18.19 -22.31 -12.17
CA ASP A 571 19.63 -22.28 -11.91
C ASP A 571 20.45 -22.16 -13.21
N ASP A 572 20.04 -22.87 -14.27
CA ASP A 572 20.66 -22.74 -15.60
C ASP A 572 20.40 -21.36 -16.23
N PHE A 573 19.27 -20.73 -15.94
CA PHE A 573 18.99 -19.36 -16.35
C PHE A 573 19.82 -18.34 -15.54
N GLU A 574 19.91 -18.49 -14.24
CA GLU A 574 20.73 -17.63 -13.37
C GLU A 574 22.22 -17.69 -13.77
N THR A 575 22.73 -18.87 -14.10
CA THR A 575 24.11 -19.08 -14.57
C THR A 575 24.33 -18.72 -16.05
N LYS A 576 23.34 -18.06 -16.69
CA LYS A 576 23.39 -17.61 -18.10
C LYS A 576 23.55 -18.72 -19.16
N LYS A 577 23.33 -19.99 -18.82
CA LYS A 577 23.28 -21.08 -19.81
C LYS A 577 22.01 -20.99 -20.69
N ILE A 578 20.97 -20.35 -20.20
CA ILE A 578 19.73 -20.09 -20.92
C ILE A 578 19.65 -18.60 -21.18
N HIS A 579 19.46 -18.20 -22.44
CA HIS A 579 19.43 -16.81 -22.88
C HIS A 579 17.98 -16.24 -22.89
N VAL A 580 17.00 -17.08 -23.27
CA VAL A 580 15.59 -16.68 -23.32
C VAL A 580 14.77 -17.65 -22.51
N LEU A 581 14.08 -17.15 -21.50
CA LEU A 581 13.15 -17.93 -20.69
C LEU A 581 11.70 -17.65 -21.11
N VAL A 582 11.07 -18.66 -21.71
CA VAL A 582 9.64 -18.62 -22.07
C VAL A 582 8.85 -19.05 -20.84
N ALA A 583 7.97 -18.21 -20.32
CA ALA A 583 7.28 -18.49 -19.07
C ALA A 583 5.80 -18.13 -19.14
N THR A 584 5.01 -18.79 -18.31
CA THR A 584 3.67 -18.29 -17.96
C THR A 584 3.79 -17.19 -16.91
N THR A 585 2.66 -16.76 -16.32
CA THR A 585 2.65 -15.77 -15.22
C THR A 585 3.43 -16.19 -13.95
N ILE A 586 4.08 -17.36 -13.96
CA ILE A 586 4.92 -17.81 -12.83
C ILE A 586 6.07 -16.83 -12.53
N ILE A 587 6.60 -16.10 -13.52
CA ILE A 587 7.65 -15.10 -13.32
C ILE A 587 7.17 -13.87 -12.54
N GLU A 588 5.86 -13.65 -12.41
CA GLU A 588 5.27 -12.63 -11.59
C GLU A 588 5.54 -12.85 -10.09
N ASN A 589 5.81 -14.09 -9.69
CA ASN A 589 5.91 -14.50 -8.30
C ASN A 589 7.35 -14.40 -7.73
N GLY A 590 7.90 -13.19 -7.68
CA GLY A 590 9.09 -12.91 -6.87
C GLY A 590 10.44 -13.24 -7.50
N LEU A 591 10.53 -13.67 -8.77
CA LEU A 591 11.80 -14.00 -9.42
C LEU A 591 12.68 -12.76 -9.61
N ASP A 592 13.94 -12.87 -9.17
CA ASP A 592 14.94 -11.81 -9.25
C ASP A 592 16.18 -12.28 -10.00
N PHE A 593 16.35 -11.76 -11.22
CA PHE A 593 17.54 -12.03 -12.03
C PHE A 593 18.11 -10.72 -12.58
N PRO A 594 19.25 -10.25 -12.08
CA PRO A 594 19.82 -8.94 -12.43
C PRO A 594 20.14 -8.77 -13.92
N ASN A 595 20.39 -9.87 -14.63
CA ASN A 595 20.79 -9.84 -16.05
C ASN A 595 19.60 -9.79 -17.02
N VAL A 596 18.36 -9.85 -16.53
CA VAL A 596 17.18 -9.81 -17.37
C VAL A 596 16.73 -8.35 -17.55
N ASN A 597 17.03 -7.79 -18.71
CA ASN A 597 16.68 -6.40 -19.02
C ASN A 597 15.67 -6.26 -20.17
N THR A 598 15.21 -7.36 -20.75
CA THR A 598 14.14 -7.34 -21.77
C THR A 598 13.00 -8.28 -21.38
N LEU A 599 11.77 -7.71 -21.35
CA LEU A 599 10.51 -8.45 -21.18
C LEU A 599 9.68 -8.34 -22.46
N ILE A 600 9.22 -9.47 -22.98
CA ILE A 600 8.30 -9.53 -24.12
C ILE A 600 7.03 -10.26 -23.68
N VAL A 601 5.90 -9.58 -23.72
CA VAL A 601 4.58 -10.14 -23.40
C VAL A 601 3.81 -10.38 -24.69
N ALA A 602 3.61 -11.64 -25.07
CA ALA A 602 3.03 -12.01 -26.37
C ALA A 602 1.56 -11.64 -26.54
N ASN A 603 0.81 -11.55 -25.44
CA ASN A 603 -0.62 -11.21 -25.46
C ASN A 603 -0.99 -10.40 -24.22
N ALA A 604 -0.71 -9.12 -24.26
CA ALA A 604 -0.86 -8.20 -23.12
C ALA A 604 -2.33 -7.89 -22.80
N VAL A 605 -3.26 -8.04 -23.74
CA VAL A 605 -4.70 -7.78 -23.56
C VAL A 605 -5.31 -8.57 -22.41
N ARG A 606 -4.74 -9.74 -22.09
CA ARG A 606 -5.24 -10.64 -21.04
C ARG A 606 -4.70 -10.35 -19.66
N LEU A 607 -3.74 -9.43 -19.53
CA LEU A 607 -3.18 -9.06 -18.25
C LEU A 607 -4.00 -7.97 -17.57
N GLY A 608 -4.12 -8.05 -16.25
CA GLY A 608 -4.55 -6.92 -15.46
C GLY A 608 -3.47 -5.85 -15.38
N LEU A 609 -3.83 -4.60 -15.10
CA LEU A 609 -2.90 -3.48 -15.06
C LEU A 609 -1.83 -3.67 -13.94
N ALA A 610 -2.26 -4.01 -12.72
CA ALA A 610 -1.35 -4.30 -11.62
C ALA A 610 -0.43 -5.49 -11.94
N GLN A 611 -0.96 -6.53 -12.63
CA GLN A 611 -0.18 -7.69 -13.06
C GLN A 611 0.88 -7.31 -14.10
N ALA A 612 0.51 -6.52 -15.10
CA ALA A 612 1.45 -6.02 -16.11
C ALA A 612 2.55 -5.16 -15.48
N TYR A 613 2.19 -4.33 -14.51
CA TYR A 613 3.13 -3.50 -13.75
C TYR A 613 4.11 -4.36 -12.93
N GLN A 614 3.62 -5.36 -12.20
CA GLN A 614 4.47 -6.29 -11.45
C GLN A 614 5.45 -7.05 -12.35
N LEU A 615 4.98 -7.52 -13.53
CA LEU A 615 5.83 -8.16 -14.54
C LEU A 615 6.90 -7.20 -15.08
N ARG A 616 6.53 -5.95 -15.37
CA ARG A 616 7.49 -4.92 -15.77
C ARG A 616 8.58 -4.72 -14.73
N GLY A 617 8.21 -4.67 -13.45
CA GLY A 617 9.15 -4.52 -12.34
C GLY A 617 10.12 -5.70 -12.15
N ARG A 618 9.92 -6.82 -12.85
CA ARG A 618 10.83 -7.99 -12.80
C ARG A 618 12.07 -7.83 -13.66
N ILE A 619 12.18 -6.80 -14.46
CA ILE A 619 13.34 -6.47 -15.27
C ILE A 619 13.97 -5.15 -14.83
N GLY A 620 15.18 -4.84 -15.34
CA GLY A 620 15.85 -3.58 -15.07
C GLY A 620 16.28 -3.40 -13.63
N ARG A 621 16.98 -4.38 -13.07
CA ARG A 621 17.55 -4.36 -11.73
C ARG A 621 19.05 -4.11 -11.71
N SER A 622 19.61 -3.77 -12.86
CA SER A 622 20.99 -3.35 -13.07
C SER A 622 21.01 -1.90 -13.56
N ASP A 623 22.18 -1.36 -13.73
CA ASP A 623 22.46 -0.05 -14.34
C ASP A 623 22.21 0.01 -15.84
N GLN A 624 21.81 -1.12 -16.45
CA GLN A 624 21.50 -1.19 -17.88
C GLN A 624 20.05 -0.81 -18.16
N GLN A 625 19.84 -0.09 -19.26
CA GLN A 625 18.50 0.27 -19.73
C GLN A 625 17.65 -0.96 -20.03
N ALA A 626 16.51 -1.10 -19.36
CA ALA A 626 15.58 -2.19 -19.60
C ALA A 626 14.43 -1.80 -20.55
N TYR A 627 13.88 -2.81 -21.23
CA TYR A 627 12.85 -2.67 -22.24
C TYR A 627 11.72 -3.66 -22.01
N ALA A 628 10.47 -3.17 -21.92
CA ALA A 628 9.27 -3.98 -21.80
C ALA A 628 8.40 -3.82 -23.05
N TYR A 629 8.15 -4.92 -23.75
CA TYR A 629 7.29 -4.97 -24.94
C TYR A 629 5.96 -5.65 -24.59
N PHE A 630 4.89 -4.90 -24.52
CA PHE A 630 3.53 -5.40 -24.34
C PHE A 630 2.84 -5.50 -25.69
N LEU A 631 2.83 -6.71 -26.27
CA LEU A 631 2.32 -6.96 -27.59
C LEU A 631 0.85 -7.38 -27.53
N TYR A 632 0.03 -6.86 -28.44
CA TYR A 632 -1.37 -7.19 -28.53
C TYR A 632 -1.81 -7.61 -29.93
N ASN A 633 -2.87 -8.40 -30.01
CA ASN A 633 -3.54 -8.67 -31.29
C ASN A 633 -4.69 -7.67 -31.46
N ALA A 634 -4.64 -6.86 -32.52
CA ALA A 634 -5.65 -5.84 -32.79
C ALA A 634 -7.08 -6.38 -32.82
N LYS A 635 -7.27 -7.65 -33.23
CA LYS A 635 -8.59 -8.31 -33.25
C LYS A 635 -9.21 -8.57 -31.88
N HIS A 636 -8.41 -8.53 -30.82
CA HIS A 636 -8.83 -8.82 -29.45
C HIS A 636 -8.67 -7.62 -28.49
N LEU A 637 -8.36 -6.46 -29.03
CA LEU A 637 -8.23 -5.23 -28.26
C LEU A 637 -9.63 -4.68 -27.94
N THR A 638 -10.01 -4.68 -26.66
CA THR A 638 -11.21 -4.02 -26.15
C THR A 638 -10.86 -2.65 -25.60
N ASP A 639 -11.83 -1.76 -25.43
CA ASP A 639 -11.59 -0.41 -24.88
C ASP A 639 -10.93 -0.46 -23.49
N ASP A 640 -11.42 -1.32 -22.59
CA ASP A 640 -10.84 -1.51 -21.25
C ASP A 640 -9.39 -2.02 -21.31
N SER A 641 -9.08 -2.91 -22.27
CA SER A 641 -7.71 -3.41 -22.40
C SER A 641 -6.78 -2.37 -23.03
N ALA A 642 -7.28 -1.54 -23.94
CA ALA A 642 -6.55 -0.42 -24.50
C ALA A 642 -6.23 0.62 -23.42
N GLU A 643 -7.21 0.94 -22.56
CA GLU A 643 -7.02 1.88 -21.45
C GLU A 643 -6.00 1.37 -20.44
N ARG A 644 -6.04 0.08 -20.06
CA ARG A 644 -5.03 -0.54 -19.18
C ARG A 644 -3.62 -0.46 -19.76
N LEU A 645 -3.48 -0.78 -21.04
CA LEU A 645 -2.17 -0.76 -21.72
C LEU A 645 -1.65 0.68 -21.86
N LYS A 646 -2.53 1.65 -22.11
CA LYS A 646 -2.20 3.07 -22.16
C LYS A 646 -1.75 3.58 -20.79
N ALA A 647 -2.49 3.25 -19.72
CA ALA A 647 -2.12 3.60 -18.35
C ALA A 647 -0.76 3.03 -17.95
N LEU A 648 -0.41 1.81 -18.40
CA LEU A 648 0.90 1.21 -18.16
C LEU A 648 2.03 1.97 -18.87
N GLN A 649 1.78 2.48 -20.07
CA GLN A 649 2.74 3.27 -20.85
C GLN A 649 2.92 4.68 -20.30
N GLU A 650 1.84 5.32 -19.86
CA GLU A 650 1.88 6.68 -19.27
C GLU A 650 2.61 6.71 -17.91
N ASN A 651 2.60 5.60 -17.17
CA ASN A 651 3.24 5.50 -15.86
C ASN A 651 4.60 4.76 -15.94
N GLU A 652 5.55 5.30 -16.72
CA GLU A 652 6.90 4.74 -16.83
C GLU A 652 7.80 5.04 -15.63
N ALA A 653 7.48 6.09 -14.87
CA ALA A 653 8.25 6.46 -13.70
C ALA A 653 8.32 5.32 -12.66
N LEU A 654 9.49 5.17 -12.04
CA LEU A 654 9.67 4.26 -10.92
C LEU A 654 8.91 4.80 -9.70
N GLY A 655 8.34 3.92 -8.87
CA GLY A 655 7.53 4.31 -7.72
C GLY A 655 6.04 4.53 -8.03
N SER A 656 5.60 4.26 -9.27
CA SER A 656 4.19 4.46 -9.67
C SER A 656 3.24 3.34 -9.22
N GLY A 657 3.71 2.36 -8.44
CA GLY A 657 2.91 1.18 -8.06
C GLY A 657 1.61 1.51 -7.35
N TYR A 658 1.61 2.53 -6.51
CA TYR A 658 0.41 3.03 -5.84
C TYR A 658 -0.62 3.61 -6.83
N GLN A 659 -0.18 4.47 -7.75
CA GLN A 659 -1.04 5.09 -8.76
C GLN A 659 -1.61 4.04 -9.72
N ILE A 660 -0.80 3.07 -10.11
CA ILE A 660 -1.21 1.93 -10.93
C ILE A 660 -2.29 1.09 -10.22
N SER A 661 -2.14 0.87 -8.92
CA SER A 661 -3.13 0.10 -8.15
C SER A 661 -4.47 0.82 -8.05
N LEU A 662 -4.45 2.13 -7.85
CA LEU A 662 -5.67 2.96 -7.90
C LEU A 662 -6.29 2.92 -9.30
N ARG A 663 -5.47 3.05 -10.34
CA ARG A 663 -5.96 3.02 -11.72
C ARG A 663 -6.51 1.65 -12.14
N ASP A 664 -5.87 0.55 -11.70
CA ASP A 664 -6.39 -0.81 -11.92
C ASP A 664 -7.76 -1.01 -11.25
N LEU A 665 -7.95 -0.40 -10.09
CA LEU A 665 -9.20 -0.41 -9.35
C LEU A 665 -10.29 0.39 -10.08
N GLU A 666 -9.95 1.55 -10.63
CA GLU A 666 -10.88 2.36 -11.44
C GLU A 666 -11.33 1.62 -12.70
N ILE A 667 -10.40 0.98 -13.42
CA ILE A 667 -10.68 0.29 -14.68
C ILE A 667 -11.44 -1.02 -14.44
N ARG A 668 -11.09 -1.80 -13.42
CA ARG A 668 -11.73 -3.08 -13.11
C ARG A 668 -13.06 -2.94 -12.39
N GLY A 669 -13.30 -1.78 -11.78
CA GLY A 669 -14.29 -1.67 -10.71
C GLY A 669 -13.83 -2.42 -9.45
N ALA A 670 -14.44 -2.13 -8.32
CA ALA A 670 -14.01 -2.65 -7.02
C ALA A 670 -14.34 -4.15 -6.75
N GLY A 671 -14.57 -4.97 -7.79
CA GLY A 671 -15.19 -6.31 -7.83
C GLY A 671 -14.66 -7.40 -6.89
N ASN A 672 -13.46 -7.27 -6.33
CA ASN A 672 -12.87 -8.32 -5.48
C ASN A 672 -12.20 -7.79 -4.21
N VAL A 673 -12.39 -6.51 -3.89
CA VAL A 673 -11.60 -5.84 -2.85
C VAL A 673 -12.10 -6.16 -1.43
N LEU A 674 -13.41 -6.27 -1.26
CA LEU A 674 -14.05 -6.39 0.05
C LEU A 674 -14.67 -7.78 0.35
N GLY A 675 -14.65 -8.71 -0.62
CA GLY A 675 -15.33 -10.01 -0.50
C GLY A 675 -16.76 -10.00 -1.06
N LYS A 676 -17.30 -11.19 -1.33
CA LYS A 676 -18.62 -11.34 -1.99
C LYS A 676 -19.79 -10.77 -1.16
N GLU A 677 -19.69 -10.79 0.14
CA GLU A 677 -20.75 -10.30 1.06
C GLU A 677 -20.81 -8.78 1.15
N GLN A 678 -19.72 -8.08 0.85
CA GLN A 678 -19.63 -6.61 0.93
C GLN A 678 -19.75 -5.92 -0.43
N SER A 679 -19.93 -6.68 -1.51
CA SER A 679 -20.06 -6.13 -2.87
C SER A 679 -21.36 -5.34 -3.08
N GLY A 680 -22.44 -5.71 -2.40
CA GLY A 680 -23.75 -5.08 -2.50
C GLY A 680 -23.76 -3.60 -2.09
N PRO A 681 -23.32 -3.24 -0.88
CA PRO A 681 -23.26 -1.84 -0.42
C PRO A 681 -22.36 -0.95 -1.29
N VAL A 682 -21.20 -1.47 -1.70
CA VAL A 682 -20.27 -0.72 -2.58
C VAL A 682 -20.86 -0.47 -3.95
N ASN A 683 -21.59 -1.44 -4.53
CA ASN A 683 -22.28 -1.25 -5.80
C ASN A 683 -23.39 -0.20 -5.73
N SER A 684 -24.00 -0.08 -4.57
CA SER A 684 -25.16 0.81 -4.40
C SER A 684 -24.77 2.29 -4.31
N VAL A 685 -23.59 2.62 -3.76
CA VAL A 685 -23.17 4.02 -3.53
C VAL A 685 -21.84 4.37 -4.21
N GLY A 686 -21.11 3.39 -4.73
CA GLY A 686 -19.75 3.52 -5.27
C GLY A 686 -18.68 3.45 -4.18
N LEU A 687 -17.50 2.96 -4.56
CA LEU A 687 -16.40 2.67 -3.63
C LEU A 687 -15.95 3.92 -2.85
N ASN A 688 -15.78 5.05 -3.51
CA ASN A 688 -15.26 6.26 -2.89
C ASN A 688 -16.16 6.74 -1.75
N LEU A 689 -17.47 6.81 -1.99
CA LEU A 689 -18.45 7.23 -0.97
C LEU A 689 -18.57 6.19 0.15
N TYR A 690 -18.56 4.90 -0.18
CA TYR A 690 -18.58 3.83 0.84
C TYR A 690 -17.36 3.90 1.76
N MET A 691 -16.18 4.15 1.22
CA MET A 691 -14.96 4.26 2.00
C MET A 691 -14.92 5.50 2.88
N GLN A 692 -15.46 6.61 2.40
CA GLN A 692 -15.65 7.80 3.22
C GLN A 692 -16.57 7.51 4.42
N MET A 693 -17.71 6.86 4.19
CA MET A 693 -18.62 6.44 5.25
C MET A 693 -17.98 5.50 6.26
N LEU A 694 -17.14 4.56 5.79
CA LEU A 694 -16.41 3.64 6.66
C LEU A 694 -15.41 4.38 7.55
N SER A 695 -14.65 5.32 6.99
CA SER A 695 -13.71 6.15 7.75
C SER A 695 -14.42 6.99 8.81
N GLU A 696 -15.52 7.67 8.41
CA GLU A 696 -16.35 8.44 9.34
C GLU A 696 -16.91 7.57 10.47
N SER A 697 -17.41 6.36 10.15
CA SER A 697 -17.92 5.41 11.16
C SER A 697 -16.84 4.92 12.13
N ILE A 698 -15.62 4.70 11.66
CA ILE A 698 -14.49 4.33 12.52
C ILE A 698 -14.13 5.46 13.47
N GLU A 699 -14.14 6.72 12.99
CA GLU A 699 -13.89 7.89 13.83
C GLU A 699 -15.02 8.12 14.85
N GLU A 700 -16.28 7.98 14.43
CA GLU A 700 -17.46 8.07 15.33
C GLU A 700 -17.28 7.08 16.50
N ILE A 701 -17.01 5.79 16.24
CA ILE A 701 -16.86 4.78 17.29
C ILE A 701 -15.64 5.03 18.18
N LYS A 702 -14.52 5.50 17.60
CA LYS A 702 -13.33 5.85 18.40
C LYS A 702 -13.60 6.99 19.36
N ASN A 703 -14.35 7.99 18.93
CA ASN A 703 -14.71 9.14 19.75
C ASN A 703 -15.73 8.78 20.85
N ASP A 704 -16.69 7.91 20.55
CA ASP A 704 -17.67 7.42 21.53
C ASP A 704 -16.98 6.61 22.64
N ASN A 705 -16.04 5.73 22.31
CA ASN A 705 -15.26 4.97 23.30
C ASN A 705 -14.34 5.85 24.17
N LEU A 706 -13.88 6.99 23.65
CA LEU A 706 -13.09 7.98 24.42
C LEU A 706 -13.96 8.86 25.33
N ALA A 707 -15.26 8.91 25.12
CA ALA A 707 -16.20 9.64 25.96
C ALA A 707 -16.74 8.78 27.12
N GLU A 708 -16.60 7.45 27.04
CA GLU A 708 -16.99 6.50 28.09
C GLU A 708 -15.84 6.14 29.07
N GLU A 709 -14.59 6.46 28.76
CA GLU A 709 -13.41 6.41 29.64
C GLU A 709 -13.14 7.79 30.28
#